data_349fddca5ea611fb03339ac758086072
#
_entry.id   349fddca5ea611fb03339ac758086072
#
_cell.length_a   1.000
_cell.length_b   1.000
_cell.length_c   1.000
_cell.angle_alpha   90.00
_cell.angle_beta   90.00
_cell.angle_gamma   90.00
#
_symmetry.space_group_name_H-M   'P 1'
#
loop_
_entity.id
_entity.type
_entity.pdbx_description
1 polymer ?
#
loop_
_entity_poly.entity_id
_entity_poly.type
_entity_poly.pdbx_seq_one_letter_code
_entity_poly.pdbx_strand_id
1 'polypeptide(L)'
;MRKILFGIFLTLNTVLSCIAQQKFEPLPMDPALRYGILDNKLTYYIRHNETEKERADFYIVQNVGAILEEDSQNGLAHFLEHIAFNGTKNYPGKGIINYLETIGVKFGANINAYTSLDETVYNLKAVPTYRSGIVDSCLLILHDWSSFISCEDDEIDKERGVILEEWRTRNTSDRRLWKKSSQILYEGSQYAKRDIIGDTAIILHFHPDSLRAYYKKWYRPDLQGIIIVGDVDVDYVENKIKEIFADIPERVNPATRIVYDLKKLDTTKVCILTDPEAKYTIGNITYRHDAMPSEIYASIVGYTTSVIDNLISKMVNARIDEVLKEKDCPFSYASMSYGSQVKSCDGYELMYVVKDNRCMEASEKILSLAEQVRRYGFTESELYRAKETTIASFEKAYTERTKAKNNSFVGEYKRNFTTFEPIPGIEWEFDAIKKILPSITTDIVNKRFADYFKTNQITVLMTAADKDKNLLPSENQLTQLIADREKIAASPYIDKAKNKPLVKKDPKPGKIVDIYHNPKLDYTMWTLSNGAKVIIKSTKLKNDEILMTAFSEGGISTVGDLSILSSAKIADNIIEANGLGDFDATQLDKALAGKNVTVSPSIAMYESKISGRSTIKDFKTMLQMTYLLQTSARKDPEAYASLMSQYETVLENRSADPMNDYRDSVQVLSSSRNSYTMPFKKENLSEVNEADAIKIFKSLFYCPEKFTYIFVGNLAEDSVKNEILSYIGGIKSSKSKQRGWIDRGIKHPSGFTKCEFSKTLSTPKSADYFSYMTDMEYNLKNKLQLAILRSILDYRYLESCREREGGTYGVAVRQSMSVVPTSSACLKIAFDTDPEKEALLSKIVKEEIDIIIKDGVRDDDFQKAKEALQKSFAESLLENGYWKGQLEHLEKYGWCDNPTYTETLAKITKEDIRQTLKTIVDAGNLLEIKMKPNK
;
A
#
# COMPACT_ATOMS: atom_id res chain seq x y z
N MET A 1 -36.71 15.26 14.73
CA MET A 1 -35.47 15.26 13.97
C MET A 1 -35.18 16.52 13.15
N ARG A 2 -36.04 17.06 12.27
CA ARG A 2 -35.80 18.33 11.55
C ARG A 2 -35.52 19.56 12.45
N LYS A 3 -36.10 19.64 13.65
CA LYS A 3 -35.88 20.75 14.59
C LYS A 3 -34.62 20.59 15.46
N ILE A 4 -34.09 19.39 15.60
CA ILE A 4 -32.85 19.11 16.34
C ILE A 4 -31.62 19.43 15.47
N LEU A 5 -31.65 19.12 14.17
CA LEU A 5 -30.58 19.45 13.21
C LEU A 5 -30.40 20.97 12.99
N PHE A 6 -31.49 21.76 13.02
CA PHE A 6 -31.41 23.20 12.83
C PHE A 6 -30.87 23.94 14.08
N GLY A 7 -31.02 23.37 15.27
CA GLY A 7 -30.47 23.91 16.53
C GLY A 7 -28.95 23.71 16.69
N ILE A 8 -28.41 22.65 16.08
CA ILE A 8 -27.00 22.28 16.22
C ILE A 8 -26.06 23.24 15.45
N PHE A 9 -26.50 23.84 14.35
CA PHE A 9 -25.63 24.65 13.49
C PHE A 9 -25.51 26.14 13.88
N LEU A 10 -26.41 26.68 14.69
CA LEU A 10 -26.32 28.08 15.14
C LEU A 10 -25.37 28.30 16.33
N THR A 11 -24.87 27.25 16.93
CA THR A 11 -24.18 27.31 18.23
C THR A 11 -22.69 26.95 18.21
N LEU A 12 -22.05 26.66 17.07
CA LEU A 12 -20.65 26.25 17.07
C LEU A 12 -19.67 27.34 17.57
N ASN A 13 -20.03 28.61 17.57
CA ASN A 13 -19.20 29.70 18.10
C ASN A 13 -19.59 30.26 19.48
N THR A 14 -20.75 29.87 20.02
CA THR A 14 -21.16 30.21 21.40
C THR A 14 -21.00 29.02 22.35
N VAL A 15 -20.63 27.85 21.85
CA VAL A 15 -20.70 26.57 22.52
C VAL A 15 -19.48 26.28 23.40
N LEU A 16 -18.34 26.91 23.19
CA LEU A 16 -17.17 26.73 24.06
C LEU A 16 -17.37 27.21 25.50
N SER A 17 -18.34 28.09 25.76
CA SER A 17 -18.70 28.51 27.10
C SER A 17 -19.89 27.80 27.72
N CYS A 18 -20.67 27.03 26.92
CA CYS A 18 -21.84 26.24 27.38
C CYS A 18 -21.61 24.70 27.29
N ILE A 19 -20.50 24.23 26.80
CA ILE A 19 -20.20 22.81 26.55
C ILE A 19 -20.11 21.99 27.85
N ALA A 20 -19.92 22.60 28.99
CA ALA A 20 -19.78 21.91 30.28
C ALA A 20 -21.02 21.13 30.74
N GLN A 21 -22.17 21.17 30.04
CA GLN A 21 -23.40 20.48 30.43
C GLN A 21 -24.15 19.72 29.33
N GLN A 22 -23.68 19.73 28.07
CA GLN A 22 -24.34 18.96 27.01
C GLN A 22 -23.76 17.56 26.95
N LYS A 23 -24.49 16.55 27.36
CA LYS A 23 -24.10 15.14 27.28
C LYS A 23 -24.26 14.67 25.82
N PHE A 24 -23.13 14.38 25.14
CA PHE A 24 -23.14 13.77 23.81
C PHE A 24 -23.35 12.27 23.95
N GLU A 25 -24.40 11.72 23.36
CA GLU A 25 -24.59 10.27 23.35
C GLU A 25 -23.67 9.64 22.31
N PRO A 26 -22.91 8.60 22.68
CA PRO A 26 -22.08 7.86 21.73
C PRO A 26 -22.96 7.16 20.69
N LEU A 27 -22.42 6.96 19.49
CA LEU A 27 -23.07 6.15 18.47
C LEU A 27 -23.20 4.70 18.91
N PRO A 28 -24.19 3.96 18.42
CA PRO A 28 -24.33 2.54 18.75
C PRO A 28 -23.09 1.77 18.26
N MET A 29 -22.80 0.66 18.89
CA MET A 29 -21.87 -0.33 18.38
C MET A 29 -22.54 -1.22 17.34
N ASP A 30 -21.75 -1.76 16.41
CA ASP A 30 -22.19 -2.77 15.44
C ASP A 30 -22.82 -3.97 16.20
N PRO A 31 -24.08 -4.32 15.93
CA PRO A 31 -24.76 -5.42 16.64
C PRO A 31 -24.14 -6.81 16.36
N ALA A 32 -23.32 -6.95 15.32
CA ALA A 32 -22.60 -8.18 15.02
C ALA A 32 -21.28 -8.31 15.80
N LEU A 33 -20.91 -7.29 16.56
CA LEU A 33 -19.72 -7.30 17.41
C LEU A 33 -20.06 -7.78 18.81
N ARG A 34 -19.33 -8.77 19.32
CA ARG A 34 -19.26 -9.10 20.74
C ARG A 34 -18.14 -8.28 21.39
N TYR A 35 -18.51 -7.32 22.20
CA TYR A 35 -17.61 -6.43 22.94
C TYR A 35 -17.73 -6.66 24.43
N GLY A 36 -16.64 -6.58 25.17
CA GLY A 36 -16.64 -6.63 26.61
C GLY A 36 -15.35 -6.17 27.24
N ILE A 37 -15.39 -6.03 28.57
CA ILE A 37 -14.26 -5.67 29.42
C ILE A 37 -14.21 -6.70 30.55
N LEU A 38 -13.06 -7.34 30.73
CA LEU A 38 -12.82 -8.29 31.81
C LEU A 38 -12.71 -7.57 33.16
N ASP A 39 -12.82 -8.32 34.27
CA ASP A 39 -12.68 -7.76 35.61
C ASP A 39 -11.32 -7.06 35.84
N ASN A 40 -10.26 -7.56 35.19
CA ASN A 40 -8.93 -6.96 35.21
C ASN A 40 -8.76 -5.76 34.27
N LYS A 41 -9.85 -5.29 33.61
CA LYS A 41 -9.95 -4.16 32.69
C LYS A 41 -9.44 -4.41 31.26
N LEU A 42 -9.07 -5.63 30.90
CA LEU A 42 -8.72 -5.97 29.53
C LEU A 42 -9.97 -5.89 28.64
N THR A 43 -9.86 -5.18 27.52
CA THR A 43 -10.94 -5.03 26.54
C THR A 43 -10.88 -6.12 25.48
N TYR A 44 -12.03 -6.65 25.02
CA TYR A 44 -12.05 -7.58 23.91
C TYR A 44 -13.14 -7.26 22.89
N TYR A 45 -12.82 -7.59 21.62
CA TYR A 45 -13.67 -7.45 20.44
C TYR A 45 -13.68 -8.79 19.73
N ILE A 46 -14.84 -9.40 19.52
CA ILE A 46 -14.97 -10.67 18.82
C ILE A 46 -16.03 -10.53 17.74
N ARG A 47 -15.70 -10.90 16.51
CA ARG A 47 -16.64 -10.90 15.40
C ARG A 47 -16.57 -12.19 14.60
N HIS A 48 -17.70 -12.87 14.43
CA HIS A 48 -17.84 -13.93 13.45
C HIS A 48 -17.80 -13.36 12.03
N ASN A 49 -16.94 -13.89 11.16
CA ASN A 49 -16.85 -13.55 9.74
C ASN A 49 -16.44 -14.78 8.94
N GLU A 50 -17.37 -15.35 8.17
CA GLU A 50 -17.15 -16.54 7.34
C GLU A 50 -16.63 -16.23 5.93
N THR A 51 -16.36 -14.97 5.61
CA THR A 51 -15.82 -14.57 4.29
C THR A 51 -14.49 -15.24 4.00
N GLU A 52 -13.63 -15.30 4.99
CA GLU A 52 -12.37 -16.06 4.96
C GLU A 52 -12.57 -17.37 5.70
N LYS A 53 -13.31 -18.29 5.06
CA LYS A 53 -13.78 -19.56 5.63
C LYS A 53 -12.66 -20.33 6.31
N GLU A 54 -12.97 -20.89 7.51
CA GLU A 54 -12.04 -21.68 8.33
C GLU A 54 -10.76 -20.91 8.70
N ARG A 55 -10.84 -19.56 8.83
CA ARG A 55 -9.72 -18.69 9.19
C ARG A 55 -10.14 -17.58 10.13
N ALA A 56 -9.20 -17.17 10.98
CA ALA A 56 -9.39 -16.01 11.84
C ALA A 56 -8.09 -15.23 12.02
N ASP A 57 -8.28 -13.96 12.34
CA ASP A 57 -7.23 -13.02 12.70
C ASP A 57 -7.27 -12.78 14.21
N PHE A 58 -6.11 -12.82 14.86
CA PHE A 58 -5.93 -12.60 16.30
C PHE A 58 -4.98 -11.45 16.51
N TYR A 59 -5.40 -10.46 17.29
CA TYR A 59 -4.62 -9.27 17.60
C TYR A 59 -4.61 -8.99 19.10
N ILE A 60 -3.47 -8.52 19.61
CA ILE A 60 -3.42 -7.77 20.85
C ILE A 60 -2.86 -6.39 20.59
N VAL A 61 -3.60 -5.39 20.99
CA VAL A 61 -3.29 -3.96 20.84
C VAL A 61 -2.90 -3.43 22.20
N GLN A 62 -1.67 -2.94 22.30
CA GLN A 62 -1.17 -2.20 23.45
C GLN A 62 -1.38 -0.70 23.17
N ASN A 63 -2.17 0.00 23.97
CA ASN A 63 -2.24 1.46 23.94
C ASN A 63 -0.99 2.08 24.60
N VAL A 64 0.18 1.56 24.20
CA VAL A 64 1.51 1.77 24.75
C VAL A 64 2.50 1.80 23.60
N GLY A 65 3.34 2.84 23.54
CA GLY A 65 4.36 2.99 22.50
C GLY A 65 5.55 3.80 23.01
N ALA A 66 6.41 4.23 22.09
CA ALA A 66 7.66 4.91 22.42
C ALA A 66 7.46 6.22 23.19
N ILE A 67 6.29 6.85 23.11
CA ILE A 67 5.98 8.10 23.82
C ILE A 67 6.03 7.94 25.35
N LEU A 68 5.83 6.72 25.87
CA LEU A 68 5.81 6.42 27.30
C LEU A 68 7.17 6.02 27.88
N GLU A 69 8.20 5.98 27.04
CA GLU A 69 9.57 5.71 27.46
C GLU A 69 10.15 6.87 28.30
N GLU A 70 11.02 6.56 29.24
CA GLU A 70 11.89 7.51 29.89
C GLU A 70 13.07 7.87 28.97
N ASP A 71 13.78 8.97 29.23
CA ASP A 71 14.87 9.40 28.33
C ASP A 71 15.97 8.33 28.20
N SER A 72 16.20 7.54 29.24
CA SER A 72 17.13 6.40 29.28
C SER A 72 16.60 5.13 28.59
N GLN A 73 15.35 5.15 28.16
CA GLN A 73 14.64 3.99 27.56
C GLN A 73 14.34 4.19 26.08
N ASN A 74 14.86 5.25 25.43
CA ASN A 74 14.51 5.60 24.05
C ASN A 74 14.86 4.46 23.07
N GLY A 75 13.81 3.76 22.57
CA GLY A 75 13.85 2.59 21.70
C GLY A 75 13.47 1.28 22.40
N LEU A 76 13.21 1.27 23.71
CA LEU A 76 12.89 0.03 24.41
C LEU A 76 11.47 -0.47 24.14
N ALA A 77 10.53 0.38 23.72
CA ALA A 77 9.21 -0.04 23.25
C ALA A 77 9.32 -0.95 22.02
N HIS A 78 10.12 -0.54 21.05
CA HIS A 78 10.38 -1.31 19.83
C HIS A 78 11.25 -2.55 20.14
N PHE A 79 12.23 -2.42 21.02
CA PHE A 79 13.04 -3.54 21.44
C PHE A 79 12.18 -4.64 22.11
N LEU A 80 11.21 -4.27 22.94
CA LEU A 80 10.29 -5.20 23.58
C LEU A 80 9.40 -5.92 22.55
N GLU A 81 9.03 -5.22 21.47
CA GLU A 81 8.30 -5.83 20.36
C GLU A 81 9.08 -7.02 19.78
N HIS A 82 10.38 -6.86 19.53
CA HIS A 82 11.24 -7.94 19.02
C HIS A 82 11.35 -9.09 20.02
N ILE A 83 11.59 -8.78 21.29
CA ILE A 83 11.75 -9.77 22.36
C ILE A 83 10.47 -10.61 22.57
N ALA A 84 9.30 -10.07 22.24
CA ALA A 84 8.05 -10.82 22.31
C ALA A 84 8.02 -12.09 21.41
N PHE A 85 8.91 -12.17 20.42
CA PHE A 85 9.06 -13.34 19.55
C PHE A 85 10.22 -14.27 19.97
N ASN A 86 11.01 -13.85 20.97
CA ASN A 86 12.22 -14.56 21.41
C ASN A 86 12.02 -15.39 22.69
N GLY A 87 10.77 -15.50 23.17
CA GLY A 87 10.43 -16.38 24.27
C GLY A 87 9.33 -15.81 25.17
N THR A 88 8.41 -16.69 25.51
CA THR A 88 7.35 -16.42 26.47
C THR A 88 7.20 -17.61 27.43
N LYS A 89 6.37 -17.46 28.46
CA LYS A 89 6.14 -18.48 29.48
C LYS A 89 5.76 -19.86 28.88
N ASN A 90 4.84 -19.89 27.91
CA ASN A 90 4.35 -21.14 27.32
C ASN A 90 5.09 -21.51 26.03
N TYR A 91 5.80 -20.59 25.43
CA TYR A 91 6.53 -20.76 24.17
C TYR A 91 7.98 -20.24 24.32
N PRO A 92 8.89 -21.02 24.93
CA PRO A 92 10.27 -20.59 25.15
C PRO A 92 11.04 -20.44 23.82
N GLY A 93 11.97 -19.52 23.77
CA GLY A 93 12.78 -19.23 22.58
C GLY A 93 11.91 -18.86 21.37
N LYS A 94 12.13 -19.47 20.23
CA LYS A 94 11.33 -19.27 19.01
C LYS A 94 10.05 -20.12 18.96
N GLY A 95 9.57 -20.59 20.07
CA GLY A 95 8.42 -21.51 20.19
C GLY A 95 7.15 -21.01 19.48
N ILE A 96 6.84 -19.70 19.55
CA ILE A 96 5.68 -19.08 18.87
C ILE A 96 5.81 -19.25 17.35
N ILE A 97 6.94 -18.80 16.79
CA ILE A 97 7.18 -18.85 15.35
C ILE A 97 7.15 -20.29 14.85
N ASN A 98 7.90 -21.16 15.52
CA ASN A 98 7.97 -22.58 15.15
C ASN A 98 6.60 -23.26 15.15
N TYR A 99 5.81 -23.06 16.20
CA TYR A 99 4.45 -23.61 16.26
C TYR A 99 3.57 -23.12 15.12
N LEU A 100 3.53 -21.80 14.89
CA LEU A 100 2.66 -21.19 13.89
C LEU A 100 3.05 -21.59 12.47
N GLU A 101 4.33 -21.74 12.19
CA GLU A 101 4.80 -22.21 10.88
C GLU A 101 4.41 -23.67 10.58
N THR A 102 4.25 -24.53 11.61
CA THR A 102 3.76 -25.92 11.41
C THR A 102 2.31 -25.96 10.93
N ILE A 103 1.55 -24.90 11.11
CA ILE A 103 0.17 -24.76 10.64
C ILE A 103 0.04 -23.81 9.45
N GLY A 104 1.16 -23.51 8.76
CA GLY A 104 1.20 -22.66 7.57
C GLY A 104 1.07 -21.16 7.83
N VAL A 105 1.22 -20.70 9.08
CA VAL A 105 1.19 -19.29 9.46
C VAL A 105 2.63 -18.78 9.48
N LYS A 106 3.04 -18.07 8.43
CA LYS A 106 4.43 -17.70 8.16
C LYS A 106 4.83 -16.39 8.83
N PHE A 107 6.03 -16.35 9.45
CA PHE A 107 6.63 -15.12 9.99
C PHE A 107 6.84 -14.07 8.89
N GLY A 108 6.60 -12.81 9.20
CA GLY A 108 6.69 -11.68 8.29
C GLY A 108 5.50 -11.53 7.32
N ALA A 109 4.77 -12.61 7.02
CA ALA A 109 3.57 -12.57 6.17
C ALA A 109 2.27 -12.59 6.99
N ASN A 110 2.16 -13.51 7.92
CA ASN A 110 0.97 -13.71 8.75
C ASN A 110 1.20 -13.35 10.22
N ILE A 111 2.41 -13.58 10.74
CA ILE A 111 2.84 -13.20 12.08
C ILE A 111 3.60 -11.89 11.94
N ASN A 112 3.14 -10.86 12.63
CA ASN A 112 3.76 -9.55 12.57
C ASN A 112 3.52 -8.77 13.86
N ALA A 113 4.30 -7.71 14.04
CA ALA A 113 4.06 -6.68 15.03
C ALA A 113 4.52 -5.32 14.48
N TYR A 114 4.15 -4.26 15.16
CA TYR A 114 4.72 -2.94 14.95
C TYR A 114 4.60 -2.10 16.21
N THR A 115 5.56 -1.20 16.35
CA THR A 115 5.58 -0.16 17.40
C THR A 115 5.45 1.21 16.74
N SER A 116 4.62 2.06 17.32
CA SER A 116 4.52 3.49 17.01
C SER A 116 4.83 4.33 18.23
N LEU A 117 4.62 5.65 18.13
CA LEU A 117 4.77 6.53 19.28
C LEU A 117 3.73 6.20 20.37
N ASP A 118 2.50 5.86 19.98
CA ASP A 118 1.36 5.76 20.91
C ASP A 118 0.81 4.35 21.09
N GLU A 119 1.18 3.38 20.26
CA GLU A 119 0.66 2.01 20.30
C GLU A 119 1.71 0.98 19.86
N THR A 120 1.58 -0.25 20.37
CA THR A 120 2.28 -1.44 19.89
C THR A 120 1.24 -2.52 19.61
N VAL A 121 1.33 -3.18 18.48
CA VAL A 121 0.34 -4.17 18.04
C VAL A 121 1.03 -5.46 17.62
N TYR A 122 0.55 -6.59 18.13
CA TYR A 122 0.97 -7.93 17.71
C TYR A 122 -0.19 -8.62 17.02
N ASN A 123 0.10 -9.37 15.95
CA ASN A 123 -0.95 -10.03 15.20
C ASN A 123 -0.58 -11.38 14.61
N LEU A 124 -1.61 -12.24 14.54
CA LEU A 124 -1.63 -13.50 13.81
C LEU A 124 -2.77 -13.43 12.79
N LYS A 125 -2.45 -13.49 11.50
CA LYS A 125 -3.44 -13.33 10.41
C LYS A 125 -3.71 -14.63 9.69
N ALA A 126 -4.95 -14.77 9.22
CA ALA A 126 -5.41 -15.91 8.44
C ALA A 126 -5.01 -17.26 9.07
N VAL A 127 -5.15 -17.36 10.39
CA VAL A 127 -4.88 -18.58 11.15
C VAL A 127 -5.95 -19.61 10.80
N PRO A 128 -5.60 -20.88 10.44
CA PRO A 128 -6.58 -21.91 10.16
C PRO A 128 -7.35 -22.31 11.44
N THR A 129 -8.69 -22.30 11.37
CA THR A 129 -9.57 -22.59 12.52
C THR A 129 -10.18 -23.99 12.47
N TYR A 130 -9.97 -24.76 11.41
CA TYR A 130 -10.56 -26.09 11.20
C TYR A 130 -9.95 -27.19 12.06
N ARG A 131 -8.76 -27.00 12.66
CA ARG A 131 -8.13 -27.98 13.56
C ARG A 131 -8.43 -27.62 15.01
N SER A 132 -8.82 -28.63 15.80
CA SER A 132 -9.04 -28.45 17.24
C SER A 132 -7.78 -27.93 17.95
N GLY A 133 -7.96 -27.03 18.90
CA GLY A 133 -6.90 -26.47 19.75
C GLY A 133 -6.10 -25.30 19.14
N ILE A 134 -6.23 -24.99 17.84
CA ILE A 134 -5.47 -23.88 17.24
C ILE A 134 -5.94 -22.54 17.81
N VAL A 135 -7.26 -22.34 17.93
CA VAL A 135 -7.83 -21.12 18.51
C VAL A 135 -7.32 -20.91 19.94
N ASP A 136 -7.32 -21.97 20.75
CA ASP A 136 -6.83 -21.91 22.14
C ASP A 136 -5.35 -21.58 22.20
N SER A 137 -4.54 -22.18 21.31
CA SER A 137 -3.12 -21.87 21.21
C SER A 137 -2.86 -20.42 20.82
N CYS A 138 -3.64 -19.87 19.87
CA CYS A 138 -3.54 -18.46 19.50
C CYS A 138 -3.94 -17.52 20.64
N LEU A 139 -4.99 -17.83 21.37
CA LEU A 139 -5.39 -17.10 22.57
C LEU A 139 -4.31 -17.17 23.67
N LEU A 140 -3.67 -18.34 23.85
CA LEU A 140 -2.54 -18.49 24.77
C LEU A 140 -1.31 -17.67 24.33
N ILE A 141 -1.05 -17.55 23.02
CA ILE A 141 0.00 -16.65 22.50
C ILE A 141 -0.34 -15.19 22.82
N LEU A 142 -1.58 -14.73 22.61
CA LEU A 142 -1.99 -13.37 23.00
C LEU A 142 -1.88 -13.14 24.50
N HIS A 143 -2.24 -14.13 25.31
CA HIS A 143 -2.08 -14.10 26.76
C HIS A 143 -0.61 -13.93 27.16
N ASP A 144 0.29 -14.69 26.54
CA ASP A 144 1.71 -14.58 26.79
C ASP A 144 2.27 -13.22 26.38
N TRP A 145 1.88 -12.70 25.23
CA TRP A 145 2.25 -11.33 24.80
C TRP A 145 1.67 -10.24 25.71
N SER A 146 0.54 -10.51 26.35
CA SER A 146 -0.05 -9.57 27.31
C SER A 146 0.83 -9.37 28.55
N SER A 147 1.29 -10.45 29.20
CA SER A 147 1.89 -10.36 30.52
C SER A 147 3.02 -11.35 30.84
N PHE A 148 3.43 -12.19 29.88
CA PHE A 148 4.34 -13.31 30.11
C PHE A 148 5.50 -13.42 29.11
N ILE A 149 5.96 -12.29 28.56
CA ILE A 149 7.20 -12.22 27.76
C ILE A 149 8.38 -12.45 28.70
N SER A 150 9.30 -13.37 28.35
CA SER A 150 10.37 -13.82 29.25
C SER A 150 11.45 -12.77 29.48
N CYS A 151 11.83 -12.01 28.45
CA CYS A 151 12.91 -10.99 28.49
C CYS A 151 14.23 -11.56 29.06
N GLU A 152 14.69 -12.71 28.55
CA GLU A 152 15.93 -13.35 28.94
C GLU A 152 17.16 -12.51 28.50
N ASP A 153 18.19 -12.44 29.33
CA ASP A 153 19.37 -11.60 29.10
C ASP A 153 20.07 -12.00 27.78
N ASP A 154 20.28 -13.30 27.56
CA ASP A 154 20.94 -13.81 26.36
C ASP A 154 20.19 -13.47 25.06
N GLU A 155 18.85 -13.47 25.09
CA GLU A 155 18.02 -13.11 23.94
C GLU A 155 18.03 -11.59 23.70
N ILE A 156 18.04 -10.79 24.76
CA ILE A 156 18.20 -9.33 24.67
C ILE A 156 19.53 -9.00 24.00
N ASP A 157 20.63 -9.62 24.45
CA ASP A 157 21.96 -9.31 23.91
C ASP A 157 22.12 -9.73 22.43
N LYS A 158 21.54 -10.85 22.03
CA LYS A 158 21.50 -11.26 20.62
C LYS A 158 20.71 -10.29 19.75
N GLU A 159 19.57 -9.78 20.23
CA GLU A 159 18.66 -8.93 19.47
C GLU A 159 19.20 -7.51 19.23
N ARG A 160 20.18 -7.03 20.06
CA ARG A 160 20.81 -5.71 19.85
C ARG A 160 21.37 -5.55 18.44
N GLY A 161 22.06 -6.58 17.93
CA GLY A 161 22.63 -6.58 16.58
C GLY A 161 21.55 -6.49 15.49
N VAL A 162 20.46 -7.21 15.64
CA VAL A 162 19.32 -7.22 14.68
C VAL A 162 18.66 -5.83 14.60
N ILE A 163 18.41 -5.19 15.76
CA ILE A 163 17.82 -3.85 15.81
C ILE A 163 18.76 -2.80 15.22
N LEU A 164 20.07 -2.92 15.43
CA LEU A 164 21.04 -2.03 14.81
C LEU A 164 21.06 -2.15 13.28
N GLU A 165 20.95 -3.36 12.74
CA GLU A 165 20.87 -3.55 11.30
C GLU A 165 19.53 -3.02 10.73
N GLU A 166 18.44 -3.15 11.48
CA GLU A 166 17.19 -2.50 11.13
C GLU A 166 17.32 -0.98 11.13
N TRP A 167 17.94 -0.40 12.18
CA TRP A 167 18.22 1.03 12.24
C TRP A 167 19.05 1.49 11.04
N ARG A 168 20.10 0.73 10.68
CA ARG A 168 20.97 1.02 9.52
C ARG A 168 20.16 1.04 8.23
N THR A 169 19.31 0.06 8.03
CA THR A 169 18.48 -0.07 6.82
C THR A 169 17.43 1.03 6.72
N ARG A 170 16.83 1.41 7.86
CA ARG A 170 15.76 2.41 7.93
C ARG A 170 16.26 3.85 8.12
N ASN A 171 17.55 4.10 8.32
CA ASN A 171 18.09 5.45 8.51
C ASN A 171 18.22 6.21 7.17
N THR A 172 17.10 6.33 6.47
CA THR A 172 16.94 7.08 5.21
C THR A 172 16.95 8.59 5.45
N SER A 173 17.10 9.37 4.36
CA SER A 173 16.98 10.83 4.40
C SER A 173 15.65 11.29 5.03
N ASP A 174 14.53 10.66 4.66
CA ASP A 174 13.21 11.00 5.18
C ASP A 174 13.14 10.84 6.69
N ARG A 175 13.70 9.74 7.22
CA ARG A 175 13.74 9.51 8.66
C ARG A 175 14.65 10.50 9.38
N ARG A 176 15.83 10.79 8.84
CA ARG A 176 16.75 11.77 9.43
C ARG A 176 16.14 13.17 9.48
N LEU A 177 15.46 13.57 8.39
CA LEU A 177 14.75 14.84 8.30
C LEU A 177 13.56 14.87 9.27
N TRP A 178 12.76 13.81 9.33
CA TRP A 178 11.65 13.68 10.28
C TRP A 178 12.13 13.83 11.73
N LYS A 179 13.18 13.11 12.11
CA LYS A 179 13.76 13.19 13.47
C LYS A 179 14.20 14.62 13.81
N LYS A 180 14.90 15.30 12.91
CA LYS A 180 15.34 16.70 13.13
C LYS A 180 14.16 17.67 13.17
N SER A 181 13.19 17.53 12.28
CA SER A 181 12.02 18.40 12.23
C SER A 181 11.12 18.23 13.46
N SER A 182 10.90 16.99 13.93
CA SER A 182 10.10 16.74 15.14
C SER A 182 10.73 17.36 16.39
N GLN A 183 12.05 17.35 16.52
CA GLN A 183 12.75 18.03 17.62
C GLN A 183 12.51 19.54 17.64
N ILE A 184 12.39 20.17 16.47
CA ILE A 184 12.16 21.61 16.33
C ILE A 184 10.67 21.93 16.47
N LEU A 185 9.83 21.24 15.71
CA LEU A 185 8.41 21.55 15.62
C LEU A 185 7.64 21.18 16.87
N TYR A 186 8.05 20.10 17.56
CA TYR A 186 7.43 19.64 18.80
C TYR A 186 8.24 19.98 20.05
N GLU A 187 9.10 20.98 19.96
CA GLU A 187 9.94 21.48 21.06
C GLU A 187 9.13 21.67 22.35
N GLY A 188 9.64 21.12 23.44
CA GLY A 188 8.99 21.17 24.76
C GLY A 188 7.95 20.08 25.00
N SER A 189 7.63 19.26 23.99
CA SER A 189 6.80 18.05 24.15
C SER A 189 7.65 16.79 24.19
N GLN A 190 7.07 15.71 24.73
CA GLN A 190 7.68 14.38 24.70
C GLN A 190 7.84 13.86 23.25
N TYR A 191 6.99 14.25 22.33
CA TYR A 191 7.08 13.91 20.91
C TYR A 191 8.36 14.39 20.23
N ALA A 192 8.98 15.46 20.75
CA ALA A 192 10.28 15.94 20.24
C ALA A 192 11.46 15.04 20.65
N LYS A 193 11.28 14.19 21.66
CA LYS A 193 12.37 13.42 22.28
C LYS A 193 12.39 11.96 21.86
N ARG A 194 11.31 11.44 21.29
CA ARG A 194 11.15 10.00 21.03
C ARG A 194 11.45 9.65 19.59
N ASP A 195 12.20 8.57 19.44
CA ASP A 195 12.47 7.90 18.17
C ASP A 195 12.06 6.44 18.32
N ILE A 196 11.18 5.95 17.45
CA ILE A 196 10.58 4.60 17.59
C ILE A 196 11.67 3.51 17.62
N ILE A 197 12.64 3.53 16.71
CA ILE A 197 13.76 2.57 16.74
C ILE A 197 14.73 2.90 17.88
N GLY A 198 14.78 4.17 18.29
CA GLY A 198 15.51 4.62 19.44
C GLY A 198 16.91 5.17 19.14
N ASP A 199 17.63 5.39 20.25
CA ASP A 199 19.02 5.83 20.27
C ASP A 199 19.94 4.62 20.23
N THR A 200 20.88 4.58 19.28
CA THR A 200 21.81 3.46 19.11
C THR A 200 22.72 3.23 20.32
N ALA A 201 23.10 4.28 21.03
CA ALA A 201 23.90 4.13 22.24
C ALA A 201 23.10 3.49 23.38
N ILE A 202 21.82 3.83 23.51
CA ILE A 202 20.91 3.18 24.46
C ILE A 202 20.71 1.72 24.07
N ILE A 203 20.35 1.43 22.80
CA ILE A 203 20.12 0.06 22.30
C ILE A 203 21.32 -0.85 22.57
N LEU A 204 22.54 -0.35 22.38
CA LEU A 204 23.77 -1.11 22.59
C LEU A 204 24.05 -1.41 24.05
N HIS A 205 23.71 -0.50 24.99
CA HIS A 205 24.25 -0.51 26.34
C HIS A 205 23.21 -0.49 27.47
N PHE A 206 21.90 -0.48 27.18
CA PHE A 206 20.91 -0.51 28.25
C PHE A 206 21.02 -1.81 29.06
N HIS A 207 20.78 -1.71 30.35
CA HIS A 207 20.74 -2.88 31.24
C HIS A 207 19.41 -3.63 31.03
N PRO A 208 19.38 -4.97 30.92
CA PRO A 208 18.16 -5.75 30.72
C PRO A 208 16.98 -5.39 31.64
N ASP A 209 17.27 -5.03 32.88
CA ASP A 209 16.25 -4.58 33.82
C ASP A 209 15.54 -3.30 33.44
N SER A 210 16.13 -2.45 32.59
CA SER A 210 15.45 -1.26 32.05
C SER A 210 14.31 -1.65 31.10
N LEU A 211 14.52 -2.69 30.31
CA LEU A 211 13.48 -3.27 29.44
C LEU A 211 12.37 -3.92 30.28
N ARG A 212 12.75 -4.71 31.27
CA ARG A 212 11.79 -5.34 32.19
C ARG A 212 11.00 -4.32 33.00
N ALA A 213 11.63 -3.20 33.40
CA ALA A 213 10.96 -2.09 34.08
C ALA A 213 9.89 -1.43 33.18
N TYR A 214 10.25 -1.16 31.90
CA TYR A 214 9.30 -0.65 30.91
C TYR A 214 8.13 -1.61 30.73
N TYR A 215 8.41 -2.89 30.49
CA TYR A 215 7.42 -3.95 30.33
C TYR A 215 6.47 -4.03 31.52
N LYS A 216 7.00 -4.17 32.75
CA LYS A 216 6.21 -4.25 33.98
C LYS A 216 5.36 -3.00 34.23
N LYS A 217 5.79 -1.82 33.81
CA LYS A 217 5.09 -0.55 34.03
C LYS A 217 3.90 -0.41 33.09
N TRP A 218 4.07 -0.80 31.82
CA TRP A 218 3.15 -0.42 30.76
C TRP A 218 2.33 -1.55 30.16
N TYR A 219 2.83 -2.81 30.13
CA TYR A 219 2.05 -3.95 29.63
C TYR A 219 1.12 -4.47 30.73
N ARG A 220 -0.09 -3.97 30.68
CA ARG A 220 -1.11 -4.25 31.69
C ARG A 220 -2.51 -4.20 31.09
N PRO A 221 -3.47 -4.97 31.63
CA PRO A 221 -4.76 -5.20 31.03
C PRO A 221 -5.58 -3.95 30.68
N ASP A 222 -5.54 -2.91 31.52
CA ASP A 222 -6.28 -1.65 31.30
C ASP A 222 -5.79 -0.83 30.08
N LEU A 223 -4.63 -1.17 29.54
CA LEU A 223 -4.07 -0.59 28.32
C LEU A 223 -4.06 -1.57 27.14
N GLN A 224 -4.77 -2.72 27.26
CA GLN A 224 -4.76 -3.79 26.26
C GLN A 224 -6.13 -4.06 25.67
N GLY A 225 -6.16 -4.26 24.35
CA GLY A 225 -7.35 -4.69 23.64
C GLY A 225 -7.07 -5.94 22.81
N ILE A 226 -7.90 -6.99 22.97
CA ILE A 226 -7.86 -8.20 22.16
C ILE A 226 -8.90 -8.07 21.06
N ILE A 227 -8.52 -8.40 19.83
CA ILE A 227 -9.41 -8.37 18.68
C ILE A 227 -9.32 -9.72 17.97
N ILE A 228 -10.45 -10.43 17.86
CA ILE A 228 -10.57 -11.67 17.11
C ILE A 228 -11.67 -11.50 16.06
N VAL A 229 -11.31 -11.69 14.80
CA VAL A 229 -12.26 -11.63 13.68
C VAL A 229 -12.04 -12.82 12.77
N GLY A 230 -13.09 -13.54 12.45
CA GLY A 230 -13.00 -14.65 11.51
C GLY A 230 -14.06 -15.72 11.71
N ASP A 231 -13.83 -16.85 11.06
CA ASP A 231 -14.72 -18.01 11.13
C ASP A 231 -14.47 -18.77 12.44
N VAL A 232 -15.06 -18.23 13.52
CA VAL A 232 -14.96 -18.73 14.90
C VAL A 232 -16.32 -18.73 15.57
N ASP A 233 -16.50 -19.60 16.55
CA ASP A 233 -17.62 -19.55 17.48
C ASP A 233 -17.38 -18.44 18.51
N VAL A 234 -18.21 -17.39 18.49
CA VAL A 234 -18.06 -16.20 19.32
C VAL A 234 -18.20 -16.52 20.81
N ASP A 235 -19.15 -17.39 21.18
CA ASP A 235 -19.39 -17.73 22.59
C ASP A 235 -18.24 -18.61 23.12
N TYR A 236 -17.71 -19.52 22.31
CA TYR A 236 -16.52 -20.30 22.65
C TYR A 236 -15.31 -19.42 22.89
N VAL A 237 -15.02 -18.50 21.95
CA VAL A 237 -13.87 -17.59 22.05
C VAL A 237 -14.00 -16.65 23.26
N GLU A 238 -15.19 -16.11 23.51
CA GLU A 238 -15.42 -15.25 24.67
C GLU A 238 -15.17 -15.99 25.99
N ASN A 239 -15.70 -17.23 26.11
CA ASN A 239 -15.47 -18.06 27.29
C ASN A 239 -13.99 -18.40 27.49
N LYS A 240 -13.28 -18.70 26.39
CA LYS A 240 -11.85 -18.96 26.43
C LYS A 240 -11.02 -17.74 26.81
N ILE A 241 -11.37 -16.55 26.35
CA ILE A 241 -10.75 -15.30 26.80
C ILE A 241 -10.93 -15.12 28.29
N LYS A 242 -12.16 -15.30 28.80
CA LYS A 242 -12.47 -15.20 30.25
C LYS A 242 -11.69 -16.23 31.08
N GLU A 243 -11.48 -17.45 30.55
CA GLU A 243 -10.73 -18.52 31.22
C GLU A 243 -9.22 -18.24 31.23
N ILE A 244 -8.65 -17.98 30.04
CA ILE A 244 -7.18 -17.90 29.82
C ILE A 244 -6.60 -16.63 30.48
N PHE A 245 -7.30 -15.48 30.40
CA PHE A 245 -6.83 -14.21 30.97
C PHE A 245 -7.23 -13.96 32.43
N ALA A 246 -7.86 -14.93 33.08
CA ALA A 246 -8.28 -14.81 34.48
C ALA A 246 -7.09 -14.78 35.46
N ASP A 247 -5.94 -15.33 35.12
CA ASP A 247 -4.75 -15.36 35.95
C ASP A 247 -3.94 -14.02 35.91
N ILE A 248 -4.30 -13.09 35.03
CA ILE A 248 -3.68 -11.77 34.98
C ILE A 248 -4.44 -10.82 35.88
N PRO A 249 -3.84 -10.36 37.00
CA PRO A 249 -4.55 -9.50 37.94
C PRO A 249 -4.67 -8.06 37.43
N GLU A 250 -5.71 -7.36 37.91
CA GLU A 250 -5.78 -5.91 37.80
C GLU A 250 -4.57 -5.26 38.50
N ARG A 251 -4.00 -4.23 37.90
CA ARG A 251 -2.87 -3.51 38.51
C ARG A 251 -3.35 -2.60 39.64
N VAL A 252 -2.74 -2.72 40.81
CA VAL A 252 -2.96 -1.83 41.94
C VAL A 252 -2.11 -0.55 41.78
N ASN A 253 -2.77 0.61 41.84
CA ASN A 253 -2.15 1.93 41.66
C ASN A 253 -1.28 2.03 40.37
N PRO A 254 -1.83 1.78 39.19
CA PRO A 254 -1.07 1.81 37.96
C PRO A 254 -0.61 3.23 37.64
N ALA A 255 0.58 3.35 37.03
CA ALA A 255 1.04 4.62 36.47
C ALA A 255 0.04 5.19 35.48
N THR A 256 -0.29 6.46 35.58
CA THR A 256 -1.21 7.12 34.62
C THR A 256 -0.59 7.14 33.24
N ARG A 257 -1.34 6.68 32.22
CA ARG A 257 -0.98 6.88 30.82
C ARG A 257 -1.21 8.34 30.45
N ILE A 258 -0.12 9.07 30.32
CA ILE A 258 -0.17 10.50 29.97
C ILE A 258 -0.38 10.65 28.48
N VAL A 259 -1.27 11.55 28.08
CA VAL A 259 -1.37 12.12 26.73
C VAL A 259 -0.56 13.41 26.76
N TYR A 260 0.48 13.48 25.96
CA TYR A 260 1.38 14.64 25.95
C TYR A 260 0.88 15.68 24.97
N ASP A 261 0.83 16.94 25.39
CA ASP A 261 0.42 18.08 24.57
C ASP A 261 1.60 18.64 23.78
N LEU A 262 1.28 19.28 22.66
CA LEU A 262 2.20 20.16 21.98
C LEU A 262 2.16 21.54 22.63
N LYS A 263 3.34 22.14 22.80
CA LYS A 263 3.46 23.51 23.31
C LYS A 263 2.76 24.48 22.34
N LYS A 264 1.94 25.36 22.88
CA LYS A 264 1.35 26.47 22.10
C LYS A 264 2.44 27.37 21.55
N LEU A 265 2.29 27.80 20.33
CA LEU A 265 3.23 28.66 19.61
C LEU A 265 2.91 30.12 19.86
N ASP A 266 3.93 30.93 20.14
CA ASP A 266 3.78 32.40 20.24
C ASP A 266 3.68 33.04 18.86
N THR A 267 4.36 32.47 17.87
CA THR A 267 4.42 32.92 16.48
C THR A 267 4.48 31.72 15.53
N THR A 268 4.31 31.93 14.24
CA THR A 268 4.54 30.90 13.22
C THR A 268 5.93 30.28 13.40
N LYS A 269 6.00 28.96 13.54
CA LYS A 269 7.26 28.20 13.69
C LYS A 269 7.69 27.70 12.30
N VAL A 270 8.83 28.18 11.82
CA VAL A 270 9.40 27.74 10.54
C VAL A 270 10.58 26.80 10.81
N CYS A 271 10.69 25.74 10.04
CA CYS A 271 11.75 24.74 10.10
C CYS A 271 12.21 24.43 8.67
N ILE A 272 13.47 24.73 8.34
CA ILE A 272 14.07 24.44 7.04
C ILE A 272 15.25 23.50 7.27
N LEU A 273 15.21 22.32 6.66
CA LEU A 273 16.21 21.27 6.83
C LEU A 273 16.66 20.71 5.50
N THR A 274 17.91 20.28 5.45
CA THR A 274 18.47 19.60 4.29
C THR A 274 19.15 18.29 4.67
N ASP A 275 19.21 17.37 3.70
CA ASP A 275 19.92 16.10 3.82
C ASP A 275 20.56 15.74 2.48
N PRO A 276 21.80 15.19 2.45
CA PRO A 276 22.51 14.90 1.20
C PRO A 276 21.81 13.87 0.30
N GLU A 277 20.97 12.99 0.86
CA GLU A 277 20.23 11.95 0.15
C GLU A 277 18.74 12.28 -0.05
N ALA A 278 18.28 13.49 0.33
CA ALA A 278 16.92 13.91 0.08
C ALA A 278 16.67 14.01 -1.44
N LYS A 279 15.54 13.45 -1.87
CA LYS A 279 15.18 13.35 -3.29
C LYS A 279 14.39 14.56 -3.78
N TYR A 280 13.58 15.13 -2.91
CA TYR A 280 12.64 16.19 -3.25
C TYR A 280 12.73 17.34 -2.26
N THR A 281 12.42 18.54 -2.75
CA THR A 281 12.08 19.65 -1.89
C THR A 281 10.59 19.56 -1.57
N ILE A 282 10.26 19.41 -0.28
CA ILE A 282 8.89 19.24 0.21
C ILE A 282 8.58 20.36 1.17
N GLY A 283 7.45 21.04 0.95
CA GLY A 283 6.88 22.01 1.88
C GLY A 283 5.62 21.49 2.55
N ASN A 284 5.51 21.71 3.86
CA ASN A 284 4.31 21.45 4.66
C ASN A 284 3.96 22.71 5.44
N ILE A 285 2.72 23.16 5.32
CA ILE A 285 2.16 24.25 6.12
C ILE A 285 1.02 23.66 6.93
N THR A 286 1.13 23.63 8.26
CA THR A 286 0.13 23.01 9.13
C THR A 286 -0.51 24.05 10.04
N TYR A 287 -1.83 24.16 9.97
CA TYR A 287 -2.66 24.93 10.89
C TYR A 287 -3.15 24.02 11.99
N ARG A 288 -2.54 24.14 13.19
CA ARG A 288 -2.80 23.26 14.33
C ARG A 288 -4.07 23.63 15.06
N HIS A 289 -4.80 22.63 15.53
CA HIS A 289 -6.00 22.70 16.34
C HIS A 289 -5.89 21.75 17.51
N ASP A 290 -6.60 22.03 18.59
CA ASP A 290 -6.77 21.03 19.64
C ASP A 290 -7.56 19.85 19.08
N ALA A 291 -7.18 18.61 19.44
CA ALA A 291 -7.89 17.42 19.02
C ALA A 291 -9.36 17.48 19.51
N MET A 292 -10.26 16.92 18.70
CA MET A 292 -11.66 16.84 19.09
C MET A 292 -11.80 15.99 20.34
N PRO A 293 -12.50 16.45 21.40
CA PRO A 293 -12.78 15.65 22.57
C PRO A 293 -13.44 14.31 22.22
N SER A 294 -13.00 13.24 22.86
CA SER A 294 -13.43 11.86 22.55
C SER A 294 -14.96 11.67 22.62
N GLU A 295 -15.64 12.36 23.57
CA GLU A 295 -17.10 12.27 23.72
C GLU A 295 -17.84 12.91 22.55
N ILE A 296 -17.28 13.97 21.95
CA ILE A 296 -17.83 14.59 20.75
C ILE A 296 -17.51 13.71 19.54
N TYR A 297 -16.26 13.23 19.45
CA TYR A 297 -15.80 12.38 18.35
C TYR A 297 -16.64 11.10 18.22
N ALA A 298 -16.95 10.46 19.34
CA ALA A 298 -17.77 9.25 19.39
C ALA A 298 -19.27 9.47 19.11
N SER A 299 -19.74 10.72 18.94
CA SER A 299 -21.14 11.08 18.75
C SER A 299 -21.52 11.32 17.29
N ILE A 300 -22.84 11.52 17.03
CA ILE A 300 -23.34 11.92 15.70
C ILE A 300 -22.74 13.25 15.21
N VAL A 301 -22.35 14.13 16.14
CA VAL A 301 -21.73 15.42 15.80
C VAL A 301 -20.33 15.19 15.23
N GLY A 302 -19.53 14.38 15.91
CA GLY A 302 -18.19 13.99 15.44
C GLY A 302 -18.26 13.28 14.10
N TYR A 303 -19.15 12.29 13.96
CA TYR A 303 -19.36 11.56 12.71
C TYR A 303 -19.74 12.49 11.55
N THR A 304 -20.69 13.40 11.76
CA THR A 304 -21.10 14.38 10.75
C THR A 304 -19.94 15.32 10.38
N THR A 305 -19.16 15.76 11.38
CA THR A 305 -17.97 16.60 11.13
C THR A 305 -16.93 15.86 10.27
N SER A 306 -16.66 14.59 10.56
CA SER A 306 -15.76 13.76 9.75
C SER A 306 -16.25 13.59 8.31
N VAL A 307 -17.57 13.46 8.10
CA VAL A 307 -18.17 13.44 6.76
C VAL A 307 -17.95 14.77 6.03
N ILE A 308 -18.14 15.91 6.71
CA ILE A 308 -17.89 17.24 6.13
C ILE A 308 -16.40 17.40 5.77
N ASP A 309 -15.49 17.03 6.66
CA ASP A 309 -14.04 17.11 6.42
C ASP A 309 -13.61 16.23 5.23
N ASN A 310 -14.22 15.05 5.06
CA ASN A 310 -14.01 14.19 3.90
C ASN A 310 -14.53 14.80 2.59
N LEU A 311 -15.71 15.45 2.60
CA LEU A 311 -16.23 16.16 1.43
C LEU A 311 -15.31 17.32 1.03
N ILE A 312 -14.84 18.10 2.01
CA ILE A 312 -13.89 19.20 1.80
C ILE A 312 -12.60 18.68 1.18
N SER A 313 -12.04 17.60 1.74
CA SER A 313 -10.82 16.97 1.22
C SER A 313 -10.98 16.54 -0.24
N LYS A 314 -12.11 15.90 -0.60
CA LYS A 314 -12.40 15.52 -1.99
C LYS A 314 -12.46 16.72 -2.93
N MET A 315 -13.14 17.79 -2.53
CA MET A 315 -13.33 18.97 -3.38
C MET A 315 -12.03 19.76 -3.56
N VAL A 316 -11.28 20.00 -2.48
CA VAL A 316 -10.04 20.79 -2.58
C VAL A 316 -8.96 20.03 -3.36
N ASN A 317 -8.82 18.72 -3.13
CA ASN A 317 -7.84 17.93 -3.87
C ASN A 317 -8.21 17.76 -5.35
N ALA A 318 -9.50 17.72 -5.71
CA ALA A 318 -9.92 17.78 -7.11
C ALA A 318 -9.48 19.08 -7.80
N ARG A 319 -9.50 20.26 -7.11
CA ARG A 319 -8.93 21.50 -7.65
C ARG A 319 -7.40 21.45 -7.77
N ILE A 320 -6.73 20.83 -6.79
CA ILE A 320 -5.27 20.63 -6.83
C ILE A 320 -4.90 19.77 -8.03
N ASP A 321 -5.63 18.67 -8.28
CA ASP A 321 -5.42 17.80 -9.43
C ASP A 321 -5.58 18.53 -10.78
N GLU A 322 -6.47 19.52 -10.86
CA GLU A 322 -6.58 20.37 -12.04
C GLU A 322 -5.34 21.24 -12.23
N VAL A 323 -4.84 21.83 -11.14
CA VAL A 323 -3.64 22.68 -11.16
C VAL A 323 -2.38 21.88 -11.47
N LEU A 324 -2.27 20.66 -10.99
CA LEU A 324 -1.16 19.74 -11.31
C LEU A 324 -1.05 19.44 -12.81
N LYS A 325 -2.13 19.54 -13.55
CA LYS A 325 -2.17 19.38 -15.02
C LYS A 325 -1.80 20.67 -15.79
N GLU A 326 -1.65 21.82 -15.12
CA GLU A 326 -1.18 23.07 -15.72
C GLU A 326 0.33 22.96 -16.06
N LYS A 327 0.72 23.42 -17.25
CA LYS A 327 2.12 23.36 -17.74
C LYS A 327 3.11 24.04 -16.78
N ASP A 328 2.74 25.18 -16.22
CA ASP A 328 3.62 26.01 -15.39
C ASP A 328 3.38 25.82 -13.89
N CYS A 329 2.79 24.68 -13.49
CA CYS A 329 2.59 24.34 -12.09
C CYS A 329 3.95 24.27 -11.36
N PRO A 330 4.14 25.01 -10.22
CA PRO A 330 5.42 25.07 -9.51
C PRO A 330 5.65 23.86 -8.56
N PHE A 331 4.71 22.92 -8.52
CA PHE A 331 4.84 21.69 -7.75
C PHE A 331 4.43 20.47 -8.60
N SER A 332 5.05 19.33 -8.32
CA SER A 332 4.76 18.06 -8.99
C SER A 332 3.72 17.22 -8.26
N TYR A 333 3.46 17.53 -7.02
CA TYR A 333 2.42 16.93 -6.19
C TYR A 333 1.99 17.98 -5.14
N ALA A 334 0.71 17.96 -4.79
CA ALA A 334 0.21 18.70 -3.64
C ALA A 334 -1.06 18.05 -3.08
N SER A 335 -1.35 18.31 -1.81
CA SER A 335 -2.58 17.87 -1.15
C SER A 335 -2.95 18.78 0.01
N MET A 336 -4.23 18.81 0.34
CA MET A 336 -4.75 19.45 1.55
C MET A 336 -5.66 18.48 2.30
N SER A 337 -5.43 18.33 3.61
CA SER A 337 -6.22 17.44 4.45
C SER A 337 -6.30 17.90 5.90
N TYR A 338 -7.37 17.54 6.58
CA TYR A 338 -7.51 17.66 8.04
C TYR A 338 -7.25 16.29 8.67
N GLY A 339 -6.44 16.23 9.70
CA GLY A 339 -6.16 14.99 10.41
C GLY A 339 -5.33 15.17 11.68
N SER A 340 -5.16 14.08 12.42
CA SER A 340 -4.39 14.08 13.65
C SER A 340 -2.89 14.23 13.37
N GLN A 341 -2.24 15.13 14.10
CA GLN A 341 -0.79 15.31 14.12
C GLN A 341 -0.15 14.48 15.24
N VAL A 342 -0.74 14.55 16.41
CA VAL A 342 -0.47 13.72 17.60
C VAL A 342 -1.78 13.54 18.36
N LYS A 343 -1.84 12.66 19.35
CA LYS A 343 -3.10 12.39 20.09
C LYS A 343 -3.84 13.61 20.64
N SER A 344 -3.13 14.67 20.99
CA SER A 344 -3.71 15.90 21.55
C SER A 344 -3.90 17.04 20.54
N CYS A 345 -3.47 16.85 19.29
CA CYS A 345 -3.44 17.92 18.31
C CYS A 345 -3.83 17.40 16.92
N ASP A 346 -4.86 18.01 16.35
CA ASP A 346 -5.21 17.88 14.94
C ASP A 346 -4.58 19.02 14.13
N GLY A 347 -4.60 18.91 12.80
CA GLY A 347 -4.11 19.96 11.93
C GLY A 347 -4.73 19.93 10.54
N TYR A 348 -4.88 21.13 9.96
CA TYR A 348 -5.11 21.22 8.53
C TYR A 348 -3.78 21.42 7.83
N GLU A 349 -3.39 20.46 7.04
CA GLU A 349 -2.08 20.41 6.38
C GLU A 349 -2.20 20.72 4.90
N LEU A 350 -1.29 21.58 4.42
CA LEU A 350 -1.05 21.89 3.02
C LEU A 350 0.34 21.33 2.67
N MET A 351 0.39 20.22 1.96
CA MET A 351 1.64 19.58 1.55
C MET A 351 1.86 19.77 0.05
N TYR A 352 3.12 20.00 -0.36
CA TYR A 352 3.50 20.13 -1.76
C TYR A 352 4.95 19.71 -1.99
N VAL A 353 5.20 19.13 -3.17
CA VAL A 353 6.53 18.76 -3.66
C VAL A 353 6.94 19.77 -4.72
N VAL A 354 7.96 20.55 -4.40
CA VAL A 354 8.43 21.66 -5.25
C VAL A 354 9.02 21.12 -6.55
N LYS A 355 8.78 21.85 -7.63
CA LYS A 355 9.31 21.57 -8.96
C LYS A 355 10.26 22.71 -9.37
N ASP A 356 11.35 22.35 -10.06
CA ASP A 356 12.33 23.29 -10.64
C ASP A 356 12.89 24.31 -9.63
N ASN A 357 13.01 23.90 -8.34
CA ASN A 357 13.48 24.75 -7.23
C ASN A 357 12.66 26.06 -7.01
N ARG A 358 11.42 26.11 -7.50
CA ARG A 358 10.50 27.25 -7.41
C ARG A 358 9.80 27.30 -6.03
N CYS A 359 10.58 27.26 -4.93
CA CYS A 359 10.07 27.08 -3.58
C CYS A 359 9.06 28.14 -3.14
N MET A 360 9.37 29.44 -3.36
CA MET A 360 8.45 30.52 -2.98
C MET A 360 7.17 30.50 -3.81
N GLU A 361 7.28 30.29 -5.12
CA GLU A 361 6.12 30.22 -6.00
C GLU A 361 5.21 29.03 -5.67
N ALA A 362 5.80 27.86 -5.31
CA ALA A 362 5.04 26.70 -4.87
C ALA A 362 4.29 26.97 -3.56
N SER A 363 4.97 27.61 -2.60
CA SER A 363 4.36 28.02 -1.33
C SER A 363 3.23 29.05 -1.55
N GLU A 364 3.42 30.01 -2.43
CA GLU A 364 2.40 31.00 -2.77
C GLU A 364 1.21 30.37 -3.52
N LYS A 365 1.48 29.47 -4.47
CA LYS A 365 0.43 28.80 -5.27
C LYS A 365 -0.47 27.93 -4.39
N ILE A 366 0.08 27.15 -3.46
CA ILE A 366 -0.74 26.30 -2.56
C ILE A 366 -1.58 27.18 -1.61
N LEU A 367 -1.01 28.26 -1.10
CA LEU A 367 -1.76 29.24 -0.30
C LEU A 367 -2.82 29.98 -1.13
N SER A 368 -2.55 30.30 -2.39
CA SER A 368 -3.52 30.92 -3.30
C SER A 368 -4.73 30.00 -3.52
N LEU A 369 -4.52 28.68 -3.65
CA LEU A 369 -5.61 27.70 -3.75
C LEU A 369 -6.44 27.65 -2.47
N ALA A 370 -5.79 27.67 -1.31
CA ALA A 370 -6.48 27.73 -0.01
C ALA A 370 -7.28 29.03 0.14
N GLU A 371 -6.69 30.18 -0.23
CA GLU A 371 -7.34 31.48 -0.20
C GLU A 371 -8.48 31.59 -1.22
N GLN A 372 -8.38 30.93 -2.38
CA GLN A 372 -9.47 30.83 -3.34
C GLN A 372 -10.71 30.20 -2.71
N VAL A 373 -10.53 29.06 -2.04
CA VAL A 373 -11.65 28.37 -1.35
C VAL A 373 -12.14 29.21 -0.17
N ARG A 374 -11.24 29.77 0.63
CA ARG A 374 -11.60 30.59 1.81
C ARG A 374 -12.45 31.82 1.45
N ARG A 375 -12.13 32.46 0.32
CA ARG A 375 -12.82 33.74 -0.11
C ARG A 375 -14.07 33.48 -0.95
N TYR A 376 -14.02 32.50 -1.83
CA TYR A 376 -15.06 32.28 -2.85
C TYR A 376 -15.85 30.98 -2.65
N GLY A 377 -15.38 30.10 -1.76
CA GLY A 377 -16.04 28.85 -1.44
C GLY A 377 -15.93 27.78 -2.52
N PHE A 378 -16.53 26.64 -2.22
CA PHE A 378 -16.83 25.59 -3.18
C PHE A 378 -18.14 25.88 -3.90
N THR A 379 -18.27 25.37 -5.13
CA THR A 379 -19.50 25.47 -5.92
C THR A 379 -20.47 24.32 -5.60
N GLU A 380 -21.75 24.51 -5.91
CA GLU A 380 -22.77 23.46 -5.79
C GLU A 380 -22.43 22.20 -6.61
N SER A 381 -21.81 22.39 -7.80
CA SER A 381 -21.43 21.28 -8.65
C SER A 381 -20.27 20.44 -8.09
N GLU A 382 -19.32 21.05 -7.39
CA GLU A 382 -18.26 20.34 -6.68
C GLU A 382 -18.83 19.54 -5.51
N LEU A 383 -19.67 20.18 -4.68
CA LEU A 383 -20.33 19.51 -3.55
C LEU A 383 -21.21 18.35 -4.03
N TYR A 384 -21.96 18.53 -5.13
CA TYR A 384 -22.75 17.48 -5.72
C TYR A 384 -21.90 16.26 -6.09
N ARG A 385 -20.78 16.46 -6.83
CA ARG A 385 -19.86 15.38 -7.20
C ARG A 385 -19.23 14.68 -5.99
N ALA A 386 -18.83 15.44 -4.98
CA ALA A 386 -18.26 14.88 -3.76
C ALA A 386 -19.29 14.01 -3.00
N LYS A 387 -20.56 14.45 -2.94
CA LYS A 387 -21.68 13.68 -2.37
C LYS A 387 -21.95 12.40 -3.15
N GLU A 388 -22.04 12.47 -4.50
CA GLU A 388 -22.25 11.31 -5.35
C GLU A 388 -21.13 10.27 -5.17
N THR A 389 -19.89 10.73 -5.11
CA THR A 389 -18.75 9.84 -4.87
C THR A 389 -18.78 9.23 -3.47
N THR A 390 -19.22 9.98 -2.48
CA THR A 390 -19.32 9.49 -1.10
C THR A 390 -20.44 8.45 -0.98
N ILE A 391 -21.64 8.74 -1.50
CA ILE A 391 -22.76 7.79 -1.44
C ILE A 391 -22.44 6.49 -2.21
N ALA A 392 -21.78 6.59 -3.38
CA ALA A 392 -21.40 5.42 -4.15
C ALA A 392 -20.38 4.52 -3.41
N SER A 393 -19.48 5.13 -2.64
CA SER A 393 -18.52 4.39 -1.81
C SER A 393 -19.22 3.64 -0.68
N PHE A 394 -20.15 4.27 0.04
CA PHE A 394 -20.93 3.62 1.09
C PHE A 394 -21.91 2.58 0.54
N GLU A 395 -22.55 2.83 -0.61
CA GLU A 395 -23.40 1.86 -1.31
C GLU A 395 -22.63 0.58 -1.63
N LYS A 396 -21.41 0.73 -2.15
CA LYS A 396 -20.52 -0.40 -2.44
C LYS A 396 -20.13 -1.15 -1.17
N ALA A 397 -19.69 -0.44 -0.13
CA ALA A 397 -19.33 -1.05 1.15
C ALA A 397 -20.50 -1.81 1.78
N TYR A 398 -21.72 -1.24 1.73
CA TYR A 398 -22.95 -1.89 2.19
C TYR A 398 -23.27 -3.14 1.37
N THR A 399 -23.16 -3.07 0.05
CA THR A 399 -23.40 -4.21 -0.85
C THR A 399 -22.42 -5.34 -0.59
N GLU A 400 -21.15 -5.01 -0.36
CA GLU A 400 -20.05 -5.95 -0.08
C GLU A 400 -19.93 -6.38 1.40
N ARG A 401 -20.80 -5.93 2.30
CA ARG A 401 -20.64 -6.15 3.76
C ARG A 401 -20.54 -7.61 4.17
N THR A 402 -21.20 -8.52 3.45
CA THR A 402 -21.14 -9.97 3.70
C THR A 402 -19.91 -10.62 3.04
N LYS A 403 -19.09 -9.85 2.36
CA LYS A 403 -17.85 -10.26 1.68
C LYS A 403 -16.64 -9.42 2.15
N ALA A 404 -16.79 -8.66 3.23
CA ALA A 404 -15.72 -7.90 3.84
C ALA A 404 -14.69 -8.85 4.48
N LYS A 405 -13.39 -8.57 4.32
CA LYS A 405 -12.32 -9.36 4.92
C LYS A 405 -12.13 -9.02 6.40
N ASN A 406 -11.53 -9.94 7.15
CA ASN A 406 -11.25 -9.78 8.58
C ASN A 406 -10.53 -8.47 8.91
N ASN A 407 -9.50 -8.13 8.13
CA ASN A 407 -8.68 -6.94 8.39
C ASN A 407 -9.45 -5.62 8.32
N SER A 408 -10.58 -5.55 7.61
CA SER A 408 -11.44 -4.35 7.57
C SER A 408 -12.00 -4.06 8.96
N PHE A 409 -12.59 -5.08 9.60
CA PHE A 409 -13.13 -4.97 10.95
C PHE A 409 -12.06 -4.76 12.01
N VAL A 410 -10.93 -5.47 11.90
CA VAL A 410 -9.78 -5.28 12.81
C VAL A 410 -9.32 -3.82 12.82
N GLY A 411 -9.23 -3.18 11.64
CA GLY A 411 -8.83 -1.78 11.54
C GLY A 411 -9.78 -0.83 12.31
N GLU A 412 -11.09 -1.06 12.21
CA GLU A 412 -12.10 -0.28 12.93
C GLU A 412 -12.00 -0.49 14.45
N TYR A 413 -11.93 -1.75 14.91
CA TYR A 413 -11.88 -2.06 16.34
C TYR A 413 -10.60 -1.57 17.00
N LYS A 414 -9.46 -1.62 16.29
CA LYS A 414 -8.21 -1.04 16.76
C LYS A 414 -8.34 0.47 16.98
N ARG A 415 -8.91 1.22 16.00
CA ARG A 415 -9.10 2.66 16.14
C ARG A 415 -10.11 3.00 17.22
N ASN A 416 -11.16 2.19 17.37
CA ASN A 416 -12.08 2.36 18.49
C ASN A 416 -11.34 2.23 19.83
N PHE A 417 -10.49 1.21 20.00
CA PHE A 417 -9.73 1.00 21.24
C PHE A 417 -8.72 2.12 21.51
N THR A 418 -7.99 2.61 20.50
CA THR A 418 -6.88 3.54 20.68
C THR A 418 -7.27 5.02 20.58
N THR A 419 -8.35 5.34 19.84
CA THR A 419 -8.78 6.72 19.53
C THR A 419 -10.26 6.99 19.75
N PHE A 420 -11.03 6.03 20.27
CA PHE A 420 -12.48 6.13 20.50
C PHE A 420 -13.31 6.38 19.23
N GLU A 421 -12.81 6.00 18.05
CA GLU A 421 -13.56 6.07 16.80
C GLU A 421 -14.86 5.27 16.92
N PRO A 422 -16.03 5.83 16.57
CA PRO A 422 -17.28 5.08 16.64
C PRO A 422 -17.31 3.96 15.59
N ILE A 423 -17.89 2.82 15.96
CA ILE A 423 -18.00 1.62 15.13
C ILE A 423 -19.45 1.14 15.03
N PRO A 424 -20.34 1.93 14.42
CA PRO A 424 -21.78 1.60 14.39
C PRO A 424 -22.14 0.50 13.39
N GLY A 425 -21.20 0.09 12.55
CA GLY A 425 -21.39 -0.85 11.46
C GLY A 425 -21.96 -0.23 10.20
N ILE A 426 -21.63 -0.83 9.06
CA ILE A 426 -21.92 -0.28 7.72
C ILE A 426 -23.43 -0.11 7.44
N GLU A 427 -24.29 -0.94 8.03
CA GLU A 427 -25.74 -0.80 7.90
C GLU A 427 -26.22 0.54 8.46
N TRP A 428 -25.76 0.88 9.67
CA TRP A 428 -26.06 2.16 10.29
C TRP A 428 -25.42 3.32 9.51
N GLU A 429 -24.14 3.18 9.14
CA GLU A 429 -23.41 4.23 8.42
C GLU A 429 -24.06 4.57 7.08
N PHE A 430 -24.44 3.57 6.29
CA PHE A 430 -25.09 3.80 5.00
C PHE A 430 -26.44 4.51 5.14
N ASP A 431 -27.21 4.14 6.16
CA ASP A 431 -28.46 4.82 6.46
C ASP A 431 -28.27 6.25 7.00
N ALA A 432 -27.23 6.45 7.80
CA ALA A 432 -26.84 7.77 8.29
C ALA A 432 -26.40 8.69 7.15
N ILE A 433 -25.51 8.20 6.26
CA ILE A 433 -25.02 8.96 5.11
C ILE A 433 -26.14 9.41 4.18
N LYS A 434 -27.12 8.55 3.89
CA LYS A 434 -28.31 8.92 3.09
C LYS A 434 -29.11 10.08 3.73
N LYS A 435 -29.09 10.20 5.05
CA LYS A 435 -29.79 11.25 5.80
C LYS A 435 -28.95 12.51 5.98
N ILE A 436 -27.63 12.36 6.18
CA ILE A 436 -26.69 13.46 6.45
C ILE A 436 -26.37 14.23 5.17
N LEU A 437 -25.99 13.55 4.08
CA LEU A 437 -25.51 14.20 2.87
C LEU A 437 -26.49 15.24 2.28
N PRO A 438 -27.81 15.01 2.22
CA PRO A 438 -28.76 16.04 1.74
C PRO A 438 -28.79 17.31 2.58
N SER A 439 -28.45 17.23 3.88
CA SER A 439 -28.47 18.39 4.78
C SER A 439 -27.18 19.23 4.72
N ILE A 440 -26.10 18.72 4.16
CA ILE A 440 -24.84 19.47 4.02
C ILE A 440 -24.97 20.41 2.82
N THR A 441 -24.86 21.70 3.05
CA THR A 441 -24.90 22.76 2.03
C THR A 441 -23.51 23.30 1.74
N THR A 442 -23.35 24.06 0.66
CA THR A 442 -22.10 24.78 0.35
C THR A 442 -21.72 25.75 1.48
N ASP A 443 -22.66 26.39 2.13
CA ASP A 443 -22.39 27.28 3.28
C ASP A 443 -21.73 26.52 4.44
N ILE A 444 -22.16 25.29 4.71
CA ILE A 444 -21.61 24.45 5.78
C ILE A 444 -20.17 24.09 5.50
N VAL A 445 -19.88 23.56 4.30
CA VAL A 445 -18.51 23.17 3.94
C VAL A 445 -17.59 24.36 3.82
N ASN A 446 -18.07 25.50 3.29
CA ASN A 446 -17.31 26.73 3.15
C ASN A 446 -16.96 27.34 4.51
N LYS A 447 -17.91 27.35 5.45
CA LYS A 447 -17.67 27.80 6.82
C LYS A 447 -16.65 26.89 7.50
N ARG A 448 -16.82 25.57 7.41
CA ARG A 448 -15.88 24.61 8.01
C ARG A 448 -14.49 24.77 7.44
N PHE A 449 -14.34 24.93 6.13
CA PHE A 449 -13.05 25.18 5.49
C PHE A 449 -12.40 26.46 6.01
N ALA A 450 -13.17 27.56 6.11
CA ALA A 450 -12.65 28.83 6.63
C ALA A 450 -12.22 28.72 8.11
N ASP A 451 -12.86 27.86 8.90
CA ASP A 451 -12.54 27.64 10.31
C ASP A 451 -11.15 27.00 10.49
N TYR A 452 -10.64 26.19 9.54
CA TYR A 452 -9.28 25.64 9.61
C TYR A 452 -8.19 26.69 9.68
N PHE A 453 -8.42 27.90 9.13
CA PHE A 453 -7.44 28.98 9.08
C PHE A 453 -7.57 29.98 10.25
N LYS A 454 -8.52 29.76 11.17
CA LYS A 454 -8.74 30.60 12.36
C LYS A 454 -7.85 30.18 13.54
N THR A 455 -6.57 30.02 13.28
CA THR A 455 -5.58 29.69 14.31
C THR A 455 -4.29 30.43 14.04
N ASN A 456 -3.58 30.80 15.10
CA ASN A 456 -2.21 31.31 15.03
C ASN A 456 -1.15 30.21 15.30
N GLN A 457 -1.61 28.97 15.51
CA GLN A 457 -0.75 27.82 15.77
C GLN A 457 -0.27 27.22 14.43
N ILE A 458 0.63 27.94 13.75
CA ILE A 458 1.06 27.58 12.39
C ILE A 458 2.50 27.07 12.40
N THR A 459 2.74 25.94 11.77
CA THR A 459 4.08 25.43 11.50
C THR A 459 4.32 25.34 10.00
N VAL A 460 5.56 25.64 9.60
CA VAL A 460 6.03 25.49 8.23
C VAL A 460 7.28 24.63 8.28
N LEU A 461 7.24 23.50 7.58
CA LEU A 461 8.38 22.62 7.37
C LEU A 461 8.77 22.68 5.90
N MET A 462 10.04 22.92 5.62
CA MET A 462 10.59 22.75 4.28
C MET A 462 11.82 21.86 4.35
N THR A 463 11.82 20.77 3.60
CA THR A 463 12.93 19.81 3.51
C THR A 463 13.46 19.75 2.09
N ALA A 464 14.77 19.61 1.91
CA ALA A 464 15.39 19.56 0.58
C ALA A 464 16.71 18.79 0.57
N ALA A 465 17.29 18.60 -0.61
CA ALA A 465 18.65 18.11 -0.77
C ALA A 465 19.67 19.19 -0.36
N ASP A 466 20.80 18.78 0.22
CA ASP A 466 21.88 19.71 0.60
C ASP A 466 22.38 20.55 -0.58
N LYS A 467 22.39 19.99 -1.80
CA LYS A 467 22.78 20.68 -3.02
C LYS A 467 21.89 21.90 -3.34
N ASP A 468 20.64 21.87 -2.91
CA ASP A 468 19.64 22.88 -3.20
C ASP A 468 19.49 23.92 -2.07
N LYS A 469 20.29 23.80 -1.00
CA LYS A 469 20.21 24.65 0.21
C LYS A 469 20.21 26.15 -0.09
N ASN A 470 20.99 26.58 -1.06
CA ASN A 470 21.10 28.02 -1.43
C ASN A 470 19.90 28.52 -2.25
N LEU A 471 19.03 27.63 -2.69
CA LEU A 471 17.80 27.92 -3.47
C LEU A 471 16.57 28.00 -2.59
N LEU A 472 16.72 27.60 -1.31
CA LEU A 472 15.62 27.61 -0.36
C LEU A 472 15.34 29.05 0.12
N PRO A 473 14.06 29.37 0.40
CA PRO A 473 13.70 30.61 1.05
C PRO A 473 14.26 30.67 2.49
N SER A 474 14.44 31.88 3.00
CA SER A 474 14.74 32.08 4.42
C SER A 474 13.49 31.88 5.29
N GLU A 475 13.68 31.58 6.57
CA GLU A 475 12.59 31.51 7.56
C GLU A 475 11.75 32.78 7.60
N ASN A 476 12.41 33.95 7.48
CA ASN A 476 11.73 35.25 7.43
C ASN A 476 10.82 35.41 6.21
N GLN A 477 11.25 34.93 5.03
CA GLN A 477 10.42 34.98 3.81
C GLN A 477 9.18 34.11 3.95
N LEU A 478 9.31 32.89 4.49
CA LEU A 478 8.16 32.03 4.73
C LEU A 478 7.24 32.58 5.81
N THR A 479 7.79 33.11 6.91
CA THR A 479 7.01 33.75 7.97
C THR A 479 6.21 34.93 7.41
N GLN A 480 6.84 35.78 6.59
CA GLN A 480 6.18 36.92 5.97
C GLN A 480 5.10 36.48 4.98
N LEU A 481 5.36 35.43 4.18
CA LEU A 481 4.37 34.87 3.27
C LEU A 481 3.11 34.40 4.01
N ILE A 482 3.30 33.69 5.13
CA ILE A 482 2.17 33.25 5.98
C ILE A 482 1.41 34.45 6.58
N ALA A 483 2.12 35.46 7.06
CA ALA A 483 1.50 36.66 7.60
C ALA A 483 0.69 37.42 6.54
N ASP A 484 1.19 37.47 5.31
CA ASP A 484 0.60 38.18 4.18
C ASP A 484 -0.37 37.30 3.33
N ARG A 485 -0.65 36.05 3.75
CA ARG A 485 -1.45 35.10 2.96
C ARG A 485 -2.77 35.67 2.45
N GLU A 486 -3.42 36.52 3.25
CA GLU A 486 -4.68 37.16 2.87
C GLU A 486 -4.54 38.23 1.74
N LYS A 487 -3.31 38.65 1.44
CA LYS A 487 -3.00 39.54 0.32
C LYS A 487 -2.73 38.82 -0.99
N ILE A 488 -2.51 37.49 -0.91
CA ILE A 488 -2.23 36.65 -2.10
C ILE A 488 -3.41 36.72 -3.07
N ALA A 489 -3.10 36.90 -4.34
CA ALA A 489 -4.11 36.98 -5.39
C ALA A 489 -4.86 35.63 -5.53
N ALA A 490 -6.17 35.69 -5.55
CA ALA A 490 -7.04 34.56 -5.78
C ALA A 490 -8.25 34.99 -6.61
N SER A 491 -8.70 34.14 -7.50
CA SER A 491 -9.87 34.37 -8.37
C SER A 491 -10.93 33.31 -8.11
N PRO A 492 -12.21 33.59 -8.35
CA PRO A 492 -13.26 32.57 -8.24
C PRO A 492 -12.95 31.35 -9.12
N TYR A 493 -13.25 30.16 -8.59
CA TYR A 493 -13.10 28.92 -9.34
C TYR A 493 -14.14 28.82 -10.46
N ILE A 494 -13.71 28.38 -11.64
CA ILE A 494 -14.57 28.14 -12.81
C ILE A 494 -14.61 26.65 -13.07
N ASP A 495 -15.78 26.05 -12.87
CA ASP A 495 -15.98 24.61 -13.13
C ASP A 495 -16.09 24.34 -14.64
N LYS A 496 -15.09 23.65 -15.20
CA LYS A 496 -15.02 23.30 -16.64
C LYS A 496 -15.64 21.91 -16.91
N ALA A 497 -16.55 21.42 -16.07
CA ALA A 497 -17.20 20.13 -16.29
C ALA A 497 -17.98 20.09 -17.62
N LYS A 498 -17.93 18.97 -18.33
CA LYS A 498 -18.74 18.73 -19.53
C LYS A 498 -19.92 17.84 -19.18
N ASN A 499 -21.11 18.39 -19.35
CA ASN A 499 -22.37 17.63 -19.17
C ASN A 499 -22.78 16.94 -20.48
N LYS A 500 -22.06 15.87 -20.85
CA LYS A 500 -22.38 15.04 -22.01
C LYS A 500 -21.99 13.59 -21.74
N PRO A 501 -22.62 12.62 -22.44
CA PRO A 501 -22.28 11.21 -22.29
C PRO A 501 -20.88 10.89 -22.81
N LEU A 502 -20.20 9.90 -22.21
CA LEU A 502 -18.87 9.46 -22.63
C LEU A 502 -18.86 9.04 -24.10
N VAL A 503 -19.87 8.30 -24.53
CA VAL A 503 -20.08 7.88 -25.90
C VAL A 503 -21.39 8.50 -26.41
N LYS A 504 -21.33 9.35 -27.44
CA LYS A 504 -22.48 10.09 -27.97
C LYS A 504 -23.56 9.17 -28.57
N LYS A 505 -23.13 8.06 -29.19
CA LYS A 505 -24.01 7.08 -29.81
C LYS A 505 -23.39 5.70 -29.65
N ASP A 506 -24.15 4.78 -29.11
CA ASP A 506 -23.70 3.40 -28.93
C ASP A 506 -23.26 2.81 -30.29
N PRO A 507 -22.11 2.09 -30.32
CA PRO A 507 -21.64 1.44 -31.53
C PRO A 507 -22.68 0.41 -32.04
N LYS A 508 -22.64 0.13 -33.35
CA LYS A 508 -23.44 -0.98 -33.91
C LYS A 508 -22.96 -2.30 -33.29
N PRO A 509 -23.83 -3.09 -32.69
CA PRO A 509 -23.42 -4.35 -32.07
C PRO A 509 -22.80 -5.31 -33.09
N GLY A 510 -21.72 -5.98 -32.70
CA GLY A 510 -21.18 -7.14 -33.36
C GLY A 510 -22.10 -8.37 -33.17
N LYS A 511 -21.62 -9.52 -33.63
CA LYS A 511 -22.33 -10.81 -33.47
C LYS A 511 -21.41 -11.83 -32.83
N ILE A 512 -21.93 -12.74 -32.06
CA ILE A 512 -21.24 -13.95 -31.62
C ILE A 512 -21.24 -14.91 -32.84
N VAL A 513 -20.07 -15.38 -33.22
CA VAL A 513 -19.88 -16.33 -34.32
C VAL A 513 -19.56 -17.73 -33.86
N ASP A 514 -19.01 -17.85 -32.61
CA ASP A 514 -18.74 -19.12 -31.96
C ASP A 514 -18.85 -19.01 -30.45
N ILE A 515 -19.27 -20.10 -29.79
CA ILE A 515 -19.41 -20.22 -28.35
C ILE A 515 -18.75 -21.51 -27.90
N TYR A 516 -17.80 -21.42 -26.96
CA TYR A 516 -17.18 -22.55 -26.29
C TYR A 516 -17.41 -22.45 -24.78
N HIS A 517 -17.85 -23.55 -24.19
CA HIS A 517 -17.99 -23.65 -22.73
C HIS A 517 -16.97 -24.62 -22.17
N ASN A 518 -16.22 -24.20 -21.14
CA ASN A 518 -15.27 -25.05 -20.41
C ASN A 518 -15.89 -25.53 -19.09
N PRO A 519 -16.35 -26.80 -19.00
CA PRO A 519 -17.04 -27.28 -17.81
C PRO A 519 -16.11 -27.51 -16.61
N LYS A 520 -14.79 -27.63 -16.81
CA LYS A 520 -13.83 -27.87 -15.72
C LYS A 520 -13.50 -26.61 -14.95
N LEU A 521 -13.43 -25.49 -15.64
CA LEU A 521 -13.12 -24.19 -15.05
C LEU A 521 -14.34 -23.28 -14.98
N ASP A 522 -15.49 -23.76 -15.48
CA ASP A 522 -16.77 -23.06 -15.47
C ASP A 522 -16.65 -21.62 -16.00
N TYR A 523 -16.28 -21.53 -17.31
CA TYR A 523 -16.29 -20.27 -18.06
C TYR A 523 -16.85 -20.46 -19.47
N THR A 524 -17.38 -19.40 -20.05
CA THR A 524 -17.82 -19.36 -21.44
C THR A 524 -16.88 -18.44 -22.23
N MET A 525 -16.51 -18.87 -23.45
CA MET A 525 -15.75 -18.06 -24.40
C MET A 525 -16.60 -17.81 -25.65
N TRP A 526 -16.71 -16.54 -26.01
CA TRP A 526 -17.32 -16.09 -27.25
C TRP A 526 -16.25 -15.64 -28.25
N THR A 527 -16.38 -16.05 -29.50
CA THR A 527 -15.68 -15.43 -30.63
C THR A 527 -16.62 -14.43 -31.27
N LEU A 528 -16.21 -13.18 -31.41
CA LEU A 528 -17.04 -12.12 -31.96
C LEU A 528 -16.77 -11.92 -33.48
N SER A 529 -17.73 -11.34 -34.21
CA SER A 529 -17.65 -11.12 -35.65
C SER A 529 -16.51 -10.21 -36.08
N ASN A 530 -15.91 -9.42 -35.17
CA ASN A 530 -14.72 -8.62 -35.42
C ASN A 530 -13.40 -9.36 -35.08
N GLY A 531 -13.48 -10.62 -34.69
CA GLY A 531 -12.33 -11.49 -34.32
C GLY A 531 -11.93 -11.46 -32.87
N ALA A 532 -12.48 -10.56 -32.03
CA ALA A 532 -12.21 -10.52 -30.62
C ALA A 532 -12.70 -11.78 -29.91
N LYS A 533 -11.92 -12.26 -28.90
CA LYS A 533 -12.34 -13.32 -27.98
C LYS A 533 -12.84 -12.68 -26.69
N VAL A 534 -13.91 -13.20 -26.14
CA VAL A 534 -14.47 -12.74 -24.85
C VAL A 534 -14.68 -13.95 -23.96
N ILE A 535 -14.02 -13.97 -22.82
CA ILE A 535 -14.14 -15.01 -21.78
C ILE A 535 -14.92 -14.43 -20.63
N ILE A 536 -15.94 -15.16 -20.19
CA ILE A 536 -16.81 -14.77 -19.07
C ILE A 536 -16.77 -15.89 -18.03
N LYS A 537 -16.36 -15.55 -16.81
CA LYS A 537 -16.45 -16.42 -15.64
C LYS A 537 -17.29 -15.75 -14.56
N SER A 538 -18.49 -16.28 -14.37
CA SER A 538 -19.37 -15.85 -13.29
C SER A 538 -18.90 -16.40 -11.96
N THR A 539 -18.83 -15.56 -10.94
CA THR A 539 -18.49 -15.95 -9.56
C THR A 539 -19.42 -15.29 -8.55
N LYS A 540 -19.47 -15.85 -7.33
CA LYS A 540 -20.17 -15.24 -6.19
C LYS A 540 -19.18 -14.85 -5.06
N LEU A 541 -17.91 -14.70 -5.40
CA LEU A 541 -16.85 -14.38 -4.44
C LEU A 541 -17.00 -12.96 -3.88
N LYS A 542 -17.52 -12.04 -4.71
CA LYS A 542 -17.92 -10.68 -4.35
C LYS A 542 -19.35 -10.42 -4.84
N ASN A 543 -20.07 -9.52 -4.15
CA ASN A 543 -21.46 -9.20 -4.51
C ASN A 543 -21.54 -8.18 -5.65
N ASP A 544 -20.59 -7.26 -5.75
CA ASP A 544 -20.61 -6.12 -6.67
C ASP A 544 -19.23 -5.79 -7.25
N GLU A 545 -18.53 -6.81 -7.74
CA GLU A 545 -17.25 -6.66 -8.40
C GLU A 545 -17.22 -7.38 -9.74
N ILE A 546 -16.79 -6.66 -10.77
CA ILE A 546 -16.41 -7.21 -12.08
C ILE A 546 -14.99 -6.76 -12.38
N LEU A 547 -14.10 -7.72 -12.58
CA LEU A 547 -12.73 -7.50 -13.03
C LEU A 547 -12.63 -7.80 -14.50
N MET A 548 -11.92 -6.95 -15.24
CA MET A 548 -11.60 -7.13 -16.65
C MET A 548 -10.08 -7.16 -16.86
N THR A 549 -9.61 -8.03 -17.73
CA THR A 549 -8.34 -7.89 -18.42
C THR A 549 -8.56 -8.13 -19.90
N ALA A 550 -8.05 -7.26 -20.75
CA ALA A 550 -7.96 -7.47 -22.17
C ALA A 550 -6.49 -7.43 -22.58
N PHE A 551 -5.99 -8.44 -23.26
CA PHE A 551 -4.58 -8.52 -23.63
C PHE A 551 -4.38 -8.97 -25.07
N SER A 552 -3.25 -8.56 -25.63
CA SER A 552 -2.75 -8.94 -26.95
C SER A 552 -1.24 -9.13 -26.88
N GLU A 553 -0.72 -10.10 -27.59
CA GLU A 553 0.73 -10.26 -27.77
C GLU A 553 1.33 -9.08 -28.55
N GLY A 554 2.60 -8.76 -28.27
CA GLY A 554 3.34 -7.72 -29.00
C GLY A 554 4.11 -6.78 -28.10
N GLY A 555 3.51 -5.71 -27.65
CA GLY A 555 4.12 -4.72 -26.75
C GLY A 555 5.33 -3.99 -27.37
N ILE A 556 6.25 -3.49 -26.53
CA ILE A 556 7.44 -2.74 -26.92
C ILE A 556 8.32 -3.52 -27.88
N SER A 557 8.33 -4.86 -27.81
CA SER A 557 9.13 -5.71 -28.69
C SER A 557 8.81 -5.53 -30.20
N THR A 558 7.62 -5.06 -30.52
CA THR A 558 7.22 -4.81 -31.92
C THR A 558 7.83 -3.54 -32.51
N VAL A 559 8.32 -2.64 -31.69
CA VAL A 559 8.99 -1.40 -32.09
C VAL A 559 10.40 -1.72 -32.58
N GLY A 560 10.64 -1.62 -33.87
CA GLY A 560 11.95 -1.92 -34.49
C GLY A 560 12.90 -0.74 -34.53
N ASP A 561 12.37 0.46 -34.55
CA ASP A 561 13.12 1.71 -34.60
C ASP A 561 13.48 2.16 -33.18
N LEU A 562 14.78 2.12 -32.85
CA LEU A 562 15.25 2.51 -31.53
C LEU A 562 15.10 4.01 -31.24
N SER A 563 14.98 4.85 -32.28
CA SER A 563 14.82 6.31 -32.11
C SER A 563 13.48 6.69 -31.49
N ILE A 564 12.46 5.83 -31.59
CA ILE A 564 11.14 6.03 -30.99
C ILE A 564 10.91 5.14 -29.76
N LEU A 565 11.93 4.41 -29.28
CA LEU A 565 11.82 3.47 -28.18
C LEU A 565 11.44 4.18 -26.86
N SER A 566 11.98 5.37 -26.62
CA SER A 566 11.64 6.19 -25.46
C SER A 566 10.18 6.60 -25.46
N SER A 567 9.63 6.95 -26.62
CA SER A 567 8.18 7.21 -26.79
C SER A 567 7.34 5.94 -26.53
N ALA A 568 7.82 4.77 -26.93
CA ALA A 568 7.11 3.51 -26.71
C ALA A 568 7.04 3.11 -25.23
N LYS A 569 8.10 3.39 -24.46
CA LYS A 569 8.20 3.04 -23.03
C LYS A 569 7.19 3.78 -22.13
N ILE A 570 6.68 4.92 -22.60
CA ILE A 570 5.72 5.75 -21.80
C ILE A 570 4.48 6.12 -22.61
N ALA A 571 4.20 5.41 -23.71
CA ALA A 571 3.07 5.73 -24.58
C ALA A 571 1.72 5.57 -23.87
N ASP A 572 1.55 4.57 -23.04
CA ASP A 572 0.37 4.35 -22.20
C ASP A 572 0.13 5.52 -21.23
N ASN A 573 1.17 6.01 -20.56
CA ASN A 573 1.07 7.16 -19.65
C ASN A 573 0.70 8.45 -20.40
N ILE A 574 1.22 8.65 -21.62
CA ILE A 574 0.85 9.80 -22.44
C ILE A 574 -0.63 9.74 -22.85
N ILE A 575 -1.13 8.55 -23.21
CA ILE A 575 -2.55 8.36 -23.54
C ILE A 575 -3.45 8.64 -22.34
N GLU A 576 -3.08 8.18 -21.15
CA GLU A 576 -3.85 8.45 -19.92
C GLU A 576 -3.85 9.96 -19.60
N ALA A 577 -2.71 10.62 -19.66
CA ALA A 577 -2.59 12.05 -19.40
C ALA A 577 -3.42 12.88 -20.40
N ASN A 578 -3.47 12.48 -21.67
CA ASN A 578 -4.24 13.17 -22.70
C ASN A 578 -5.76 13.07 -22.50
N GLY A 579 -6.25 12.13 -21.66
CA GLY A 579 -7.67 11.88 -21.48
C GLY A 579 -8.25 10.94 -22.55
N LEU A 580 -9.58 10.94 -22.70
CA LEU A 580 -10.27 9.89 -23.45
C LEU A 580 -11.40 10.44 -24.33
N GLY A 581 -11.37 10.12 -25.62
CA GLY A 581 -12.39 10.58 -26.53
C GLY A 581 -12.49 12.12 -26.61
N ASP A 582 -13.65 12.67 -26.29
CA ASP A 582 -13.90 14.13 -26.25
C ASP A 582 -13.56 14.77 -24.90
N PHE A 583 -13.07 14.00 -23.91
CA PHE A 583 -12.80 14.48 -22.57
C PHE A 583 -11.28 14.55 -22.33
N ASP A 584 -10.77 15.72 -21.92
CA ASP A 584 -9.46 15.77 -21.29
C ASP A 584 -9.50 15.03 -19.93
N ALA A 585 -8.35 14.79 -19.30
CA ALA A 585 -8.30 14.00 -18.07
C ALA A 585 -9.16 14.60 -16.94
N THR A 586 -9.16 15.92 -16.77
CA THR A 586 -9.99 16.61 -15.77
C THR A 586 -11.48 16.46 -16.03
N GLN A 587 -11.90 16.62 -17.28
CA GLN A 587 -13.30 16.45 -17.68
C GLN A 587 -13.76 15.00 -17.51
N LEU A 588 -12.87 14.04 -17.78
CA LEU A 588 -13.14 12.62 -17.59
C LEU A 588 -13.36 12.31 -16.11
N ASP A 589 -12.48 12.77 -15.22
CA ASP A 589 -12.61 12.59 -13.78
C ASP A 589 -13.95 13.14 -13.26
N LYS A 590 -14.32 14.33 -13.71
CA LYS A 590 -15.63 14.95 -13.38
C LYS A 590 -16.82 14.16 -13.92
N ALA A 591 -16.72 13.59 -15.12
CA ALA A 591 -17.78 12.77 -15.72
C ALA A 591 -17.93 11.40 -15.06
N LEU A 592 -16.90 10.91 -14.41
CA LEU A 592 -16.88 9.65 -13.67
C LEU A 592 -17.21 9.80 -12.17
N ALA A 593 -17.44 11.03 -11.68
CA ALA A 593 -17.83 11.25 -10.29
C ALA A 593 -19.07 10.42 -9.90
N GLY A 594 -19.03 9.76 -8.76
CA GLY A 594 -20.08 8.85 -8.30
C GLY A 594 -20.12 7.48 -8.96
N LYS A 595 -19.13 7.14 -9.79
CA LYS A 595 -18.97 5.83 -10.41
C LYS A 595 -17.80 5.05 -9.80
N ASN A 596 -18.01 3.76 -9.57
CA ASN A 596 -16.98 2.83 -9.12
C ASN A 596 -16.40 2.07 -10.34
N VAL A 597 -15.61 2.75 -11.15
CA VAL A 597 -15.04 2.22 -12.38
C VAL A 597 -13.61 2.70 -12.60
N THR A 598 -12.76 1.80 -13.08
CA THR A 598 -11.41 2.14 -13.55
C THR A 598 -11.10 1.36 -14.81
N VAL A 599 -10.39 1.99 -15.77
CA VAL A 599 -9.87 1.35 -16.98
C VAL A 599 -8.55 1.99 -17.33
N SER A 600 -7.48 1.20 -17.39
CA SER A 600 -6.12 1.67 -17.69
C SER A 600 -5.45 0.78 -18.72
N PRO A 601 -4.76 1.35 -19.73
CA PRO A 601 -3.89 0.62 -20.63
C PRO A 601 -2.52 0.37 -20.01
N SER A 602 -1.79 -0.62 -20.49
CA SER A 602 -0.37 -0.80 -20.22
C SER A 602 0.34 -1.46 -21.39
N ILE A 603 1.60 -1.08 -21.61
CA ILE A 603 2.45 -1.63 -22.67
C ILE A 603 3.68 -2.25 -22.01
N ALA A 604 3.72 -3.58 -21.95
CA ALA A 604 4.87 -4.32 -21.49
C ALA A 604 5.81 -4.69 -22.67
N MET A 605 6.93 -5.36 -22.38
CA MET A 605 7.90 -5.76 -23.43
C MET A 605 7.25 -6.63 -24.50
N TYR A 606 6.44 -7.62 -24.12
CA TYR A 606 5.90 -8.64 -25.02
C TYR A 606 4.38 -8.64 -25.10
N GLU A 607 3.70 -7.76 -24.43
CA GLU A 607 2.23 -7.67 -24.43
C GLU A 607 1.70 -6.25 -24.28
N SER A 608 0.49 -6.04 -24.78
CA SER A 608 -0.33 -4.84 -24.54
C SER A 608 -1.59 -5.26 -23.79
N LYS A 609 -1.97 -4.52 -22.76
CA LYS A 609 -3.04 -4.89 -21.84
C LYS A 609 -3.95 -3.71 -21.53
N ILE A 610 -5.24 -3.97 -21.35
CA ILE A 610 -6.19 -3.05 -20.72
C ILE A 610 -6.71 -3.74 -19.47
N SER A 611 -6.52 -3.11 -18.32
CA SER A 611 -7.08 -3.55 -17.05
C SER A 611 -8.33 -2.75 -16.72
N GLY A 612 -9.36 -3.43 -16.21
CA GLY A 612 -10.61 -2.77 -15.83
C GLY A 612 -11.18 -3.35 -14.55
N ARG A 613 -11.90 -2.52 -13.81
CA ARG A 613 -12.69 -2.91 -12.65
C ARG A 613 -13.94 -2.04 -12.58
N SER A 614 -15.07 -2.66 -12.28
CA SER A 614 -16.31 -1.93 -12.05
C SER A 614 -17.22 -2.63 -11.05
N THR A 615 -18.25 -1.91 -10.59
CA THR A 615 -19.46 -2.50 -10.05
C THR A 615 -20.34 -3.02 -11.19
N ILE A 616 -21.36 -3.80 -10.87
CA ILE A 616 -22.37 -4.25 -11.86
C ILE A 616 -23.06 -3.03 -12.50
N LYS A 617 -23.42 -2.04 -11.68
CA LYS A 617 -24.05 -0.77 -12.10
C LYS A 617 -23.18 0.01 -13.10
N ASP A 618 -21.87 0.00 -12.94
CA ASP A 618 -20.93 0.77 -13.74
C ASP A 618 -20.28 -0.03 -14.87
N PHE A 619 -20.71 -1.27 -15.10
CA PHE A 619 -20.14 -2.16 -16.12
C PHE A 619 -20.18 -1.53 -17.54
N LYS A 620 -21.33 -0.94 -17.92
CA LYS A 620 -21.45 -0.22 -19.19
C LYS A 620 -20.43 0.90 -19.31
N THR A 621 -20.16 1.65 -18.22
CA THR A 621 -19.16 2.72 -18.22
C THR A 621 -17.74 2.15 -18.45
N MET A 622 -17.40 1.01 -17.83
CA MET A 622 -16.12 0.32 -18.06
C MET A 622 -15.95 -0.05 -19.54
N LEU A 623 -16.98 -0.59 -20.16
CA LEU A 623 -16.94 -0.95 -21.60
C LEU A 623 -16.86 0.29 -22.49
N GLN A 624 -17.54 1.39 -22.15
CA GLN A 624 -17.44 2.67 -22.87
C GLN A 624 -16.01 3.21 -22.85
N MET A 625 -15.36 3.19 -21.67
CA MET A 625 -13.96 3.61 -21.56
C MET A 625 -13.03 2.70 -22.36
N THR A 626 -13.22 1.39 -22.29
CA THR A 626 -12.47 0.40 -23.09
C THR A 626 -12.61 0.65 -24.59
N TYR A 627 -13.84 0.90 -25.05
CA TYR A 627 -14.14 1.23 -26.45
C TYR A 627 -13.40 2.50 -26.89
N LEU A 628 -13.44 3.55 -26.07
CA LEU A 628 -12.77 4.82 -26.38
C LEU A 628 -11.26 4.67 -26.42
N LEU A 629 -10.66 3.90 -25.52
CA LEU A 629 -9.21 3.58 -25.55
C LEU A 629 -8.82 2.93 -26.88
N GLN A 630 -9.64 2.04 -27.42
CA GLN A 630 -9.35 1.30 -28.64
C GLN A 630 -9.82 1.97 -29.93
N THR A 631 -10.45 3.16 -29.84
CA THR A 631 -10.99 3.84 -31.03
C THR A 631 -10.72 5.33 -31.07
N SER A 632 -10.42 5.97 -29.93
CA SER A 632 -10.50 7.42 -29.79
C SER A 632 -9.39 8.00 -28.93
N ALA A 633 -8.14 7.49 -29.08
CA ALA A 633 -6.97 8.09 -28.44
C ALA A 633 -6.80 9.53 -28.92
N ARG A 634 -6.75 10.45 -27.97
CA ARG A 634 -6.67 11.88 -28.25
C ARG A 634 -5.23 12.41 -28.18
N LYS A 635 -5.04 13.58 -28.72
CA LYS A 635 -3.82 14.38 -28.60
C LYS A 635 -4.13 15.58 -27.70
N ASP A 636 -3.24 15.85 -26.72
CA ASP A 636 -3.33 17.01 -25.84
C ASP A 636 -1.94 17.57 -25.52
N PRO A 637 -1.45 18.53 -26.32
CA PRO A 637 -0.10 19.07 -26.14
C PRO A 637 0.17 19.71 -24.76
N GLU A 638 -0.87 20.24 -24.11
CA GLU A 638 -0.73 20.84 -22.77
C GLU A 638 -0.55 19.75 -21.71
N ALA A 639 -1.38 18.71 -21.73
CA ALA A 639 -1.27 17.56 -20.85
C ALA A 639 0.06 16.81 -21.07
N TYR A 640 0.46 16.63 -22.34
CA TYR A 640 1.76 16.07 -22.68
C TYR A 640 2.93 16.88 -22.11
N ALA A 641 2.91 18.21 -22.26
CA ALA A 641 3.97 19.07 -21.73
C ALA A 641 4.04 19.03 -20.20
N SER A 642 2.88 19.00 -19.52
CA SER A 642 2.80 18.82 -18.07
C SER A 642 3.39 17.46 -17.63
N LEU A 643 3.03 16.38 -18.30
CA LEU A 643 3.56 15.03 -18.02
C LEU A 643 5.09 14.98 -18.20
N MET A 644 5.63 15.53 -19.31
CA MET A 644 7.09 15.57 -19.53
C MET A 644 7.82 16.32 -18.43
N SER A 645 7.26 17.42 -17.97
CA SER A 645 7.83 18.19 -16.88
C SER A 645 7.79 17.46 -15.52
N GLN A 646 6.73 16.66 -15.26
CA GLN A 646 6.68 15.78 -14.09
C GLN A 646 7.76 14.68 -14.17
N TYR A 647 7.92 14.04 -15.32
CA TYR A 647 9.01 13.07 -15.55
C TYR A 647 10.38 13.70 -15.36
N GLU A 648 10.61 14.92 -15.86
CA GLU A 648 11.89 15.62 -15.66
C GLU A 648 12.21 15.75 -14.17
N THR A 649 11.29 16.23 -13.37
CA THR A 649 11.44 16.36 -11.90
C THR A 649 11.78 15.04 -11.24
N VAL A 650 11.05 13.96 -11.58
CA VAL A 650 11.28 12.63 -11.00
C VAL A 650 12.66 12.08 -11.37
N LEU A 651 13.05 12.23 -12.63
CA LEU A 651 14.30 11.67 -13.15
C LEU A 651 15.53 12.48 -12.70
N GLU A 652 15.44 13.78 -12.55
CA GLU A 652 16.50 14.61 -11.95
C GLU A 652 16.80 14.21 -10.51
N ASN A 653 15.77 13.98 -9.73
CA ASN A 653 15.90 13.64 -8.32
C ASN A 653 16.29 12.17 -8.11
N ARG A 654 16.18 11.33 -9.14
CA ARG A 654 16.52 9.90 -9.05
C ARG A 654 17.99 9.66 -8.67
N SER A 655 18.90 10.51 -9.14
CA SER A 655 20.35 10.39 -8.87
C SER A 655 20.72 10.73 -7.42
N ALA A 656 19.84 11.35 -6.65
CA ALA A 656 20.08 11.65 -5.23
C ALA A 656 20.09 10.39 -4.34
N ASP A 657 19.44 9.30 -4.77
CA ASP A 657 19.47 8.03 -4.06
C ASP A 657 20.54 7.11 -4.65
N PRO A 658 21.67 6.86 -3.95
CA PRO A 658 22.72 5.96 -4.43
C PRO A 658 22.25 4.54 -4.73
N MET A 659 21.14 4.09 -4.08
CA MET A 659 20.53 2.80 -4.34
C MET A 659 19.93 2.68 -5.75
N ASN A 660 19.67 3.79 -6.44
CA ASN A 660 19.21 3.74 -7.82
C ASN A 660 20.31 3.26 -8.79
N ASP A 661 21.57 3.63 -8.55
CA ASP A 661 22.68 3.10 -9.34
C ASP A 661 22.85 1.59 -9.13
N TYR A 662 22.62 1.12 -7.91
CA TYR A 662 22.59 -0.32 -7.62
C TYR A 662 21.44 -1.04 -8.35
N ARG A 663 20.21 -0.50 -8.30
CA ARG A 663 19.06 -1.06 -9.02
C ARG A 663 19.25 -1.04 -10.52
N ASP A 664 19.82 0.04 -11.07
CA ASP A 664 20.15 0.16 -12.49
C ASP A 664 21.20 -0.87 -12.91
N SER A 665 22.22 -1.08 -12.08
CA SER A 665 23.24 -2.11 -12.33
C SER A 665 22.61 -3.50 -12.38
N VAL A 666 21.69 -3.81 -11.45
CA VAL A 666 20.93 -5.07 -11.46
C VAL A 666 20.11 -5.21 -12.75
N GLN A 667 19.36 -4.17 -13.15
CA GLN A 667 18.52 -4.20 -14.36
C GLN A 667 19.35 -4.38 -15.64
N VAL A 668 20.38 -3.59 -15.78
CA VAL A 668 21.26 -3.57 -16.97
C VAL A 668 22.01 -4.90 -17.12
N LEU A 669 22.61 -5.41 -16.04
CA LEU A 669 23.41 -6.62 -16.09
C LEU A 669 22.52 -7.88 -16.17
N SER A 670 21.38 -7.92 -15.54
CA SER A 670 20.43 -9.06 -15.64
C SER A 670 19.91 -9.29 -17.05
N SER A 671 19.99 -8.30 -17.94
CA SER A 671 19.54 -8.38 -19.34
C SER A 671 20.68 -8.23 -20.35
N SER A 672 21.93 -8.47 -19.92
CA SER A 672 23.14 -8.37 -20.77
C SER A 672 23.24 -7.03 -21.52
N ARG A 673 22.86 -5.93 -20.87
CA ARG A 673 22.89 -4.56 -21.42
C ARG A 673 22.06 -4.37 -22.70
N ASN A 674 20.93 -5.08 -22.81
CA ASN A 674 20.06 -4.96 -23.98
C ASN A 674 19.40 -3.56 -24.03
N SER A 675 19.38 -2.93 -25.22
CA SER A 675 18.86 -1.56 -25.41
C SER A 675 17.40 -1.40 -24.99
N TYR A 676 16.54 -2.43 -25.17
CA TYR A 676 15.13 -2.38 -24.80
C TYR A 676 14.90 -2.36 -23.28
N THR A 677 15.85 -2.88 -22.51
CA THR A 677 15.75 -3.01 -21.06
C THR A 677 16.56 -1.97 -20.28
N MET A 678 17.23 -1.03 -20.98
CA MET A 678 17.94 0.06 -20.31
C MET A 678 16.99 0.90 -19.47
N PRO A 679 17.42 1.36 -18.27
CA PRO A 679 16.64 2.27 -17.44
C PRO A 679 16.26 3.53 -18.20
N PHE A 680 15.03 4.01 -17.97
CA PHE A 680 14.58 5.30 -18.51
C PHE A 680 15.20 6.42 -17.67
N LYS A 681 15.95 7.32 -18.33
CA LYS A 681 16.70 8.40 -17.71
C LYS A 681 16.28 9.76 -18.25
N LYS A 682 16.76 10.86 -17.63
CA LYS A 682 16.45 12.24 -18.05
C LYS A 682 16.76 12.49 -19.52
N GLU A 683 17.89 11.97 -20.00
CA GLU A 683 18.31 12.14 -21.39
C GLU A 683 17.28 11.59 -22.38
N ASN A 684 16.58 10.52 -22.00
CA ASN A 684 15.54 9.91 -22.86
C ASN A 684 14.31 10.79 -23.07
N LEU A 685 14.08 11.80 -22.21
CA LEU A 685 12.94 12.71 -22.37
C LEU A 685 13.01 13.51 -23.67
N SER A 686 14.20 13.86 -24.13
CA SER A 686 14.40 14.58 -25.41
C SER A 686 14.05 13.74 -26.64
N GLU A 687 14.01 12.41 -26.49
CA GLU A 687 13.64 11.45 -27.55
C GLU A 687 12.14 11.16 -27.61
N VAL A 688 11.39 11.57 -26.56
CA VAL A 688 9.95 11.30 -26.49
C VAL A 688 9.19 12.26 -27.37
N ASN A 689 8.27 11.70 -28.18
CA ASN A 689 7.38 12.45 -29.03
C ASN A 689 5.93 11.99 -28.88
N GLU A 690 5.02 12.91 -28.64
CA GLU A 690 3.59 12.60 -28.45
C GLU A 690 2.97 11.90 -29.65
N ALA A 691 3.31 12.34 -30.90
CA ALA A 691 2.74 11.75 -32.10
C ALA A 691 3.21 10.31 -32.32
N ASP A 692 4.48 10.01 -32.03
CA ASP A 692 5.02 8.66 -32.10
C ASP A 692 4.39 7.76 -31.01
N ALA A 693 4.24 8.25 -29.78
CA ALA A 693 3.56 7.53 -28.70
C ALA A 693 2.11 7.17 -29.09
N ILE A 694 1.34 8.12 -29.63
CA ILE A 694 -0.03 7.88 -30.10
C ILE A 694 -0.04 6.88 -31.27
N LYS A 695 0.91 6.98 -32.21
CA LYS A 695 1.03 6.05 -33.34
C LYS A 695 1.31 4.63 -32.88
N ILE A 696 2.25 4.46 -31.94
CA ILE A 696 2.59 3.17 -31.33
C ILE A 696 1.36 2.61 -30.61
N PHE A 697 0.74 3.41 -29.75
CA PHE A 697 -0.46 2.99 -29.03
C PHE A 697 -1.56 2.50 -29.98
N LYS A 698 -1.87 3.26 -31.03
CA LYS A 698 -2.88 2.87 -32.02
C LYS A 698 -2.51 1.57 -32.72
N SER A 699 -1.25 1.35 -33.03
CA SER A 699 -0.80 0.10 -33.68
C SER A 699 -0.96 -1.13 -32.78
N LEU A 700 -0.88 -0.96 -31.47
CA LEU A 700 -0.99 -2.02 -30.47
C LEU A 700 -2.43 -2.27 -29.99
N PHE A 701 -3.28 -1.24 -29.93
CA PHE A 701 -4.61 -1.32 -29.32
C PHE A 701 -5.78 -1.28 -30.30
N TYR A 702 -5.65 -0.73 -31.52
CA TYR A 702 -6.74 -0.60 -32.47
C TYR A 702 -6.95 -1.87 -33.33
N CYS A 703 -6.78 -3.02 -32.74
CA CYS A 703 -6.84 -4.33 -33.39
C CYS A 703 -7.61 -5.32 -32.51
N PRO A 704 -8.96 -5.16 -32.36
CA PRO A 704 -9.79 -5.99 -31.51
C PRO A 704 -9.65 -7.49 -31.79
N GLU A 705 -9.38 -7.86 -33.05
CA GLU A 705 -9.15 -9.23 -33.50
C GLU A 705 -7.91 -9.92 -32.87
N LYS A 706 -7.07 -9.16 -32.20
CA LYS A 706 -5.88 -9.67 -31.47
C LYS A 706 -6.08 -9.77 -29.97
N PHE A 707 -7.17 -9.17 -29.49
CA PHE A 707 -7.43 -9.11 -28.07
C PHE A 707 -8.29 -10.27 -27.55
N THR A 708 -7.89 -10.82 -26.42
CA THR A 708 -8.75 -11.66 -25.58
C THR A 708 -9.17 -10.82 -24.35
N TYR A 709 -10.48 -10.64 -24.19
CA TYR A 709 -11.10 -9.93 -23.08
C TYR A 709 -11.61 -10.96 -22.07
N ILE A 710 -11.19 -10.85 -20.83
CA ILE A 710 -11.59 -11.76 -19.75
C ILE A 710 -12.34 -10.96 -18.71
N PHE A 711 -13.57 -11.38 -18.40
CA PHE A 711 -14.41 -10.83 -17.34
C PHE A 711 -14.61 -11.87 -16.25
N VAL A 712 -14.32 -11.50 -15.01
CA VAL A 712 -14.53 -12.35 -13.83
C VAL A 712 -15.24 -11.56 -12.74
N GLY A 713 -16.30 -12.12 -12.17
CA GLY A 713 -17.03 -11.48 -11.09
C GLY A 713 -18.50 -11.88 -11.05
N ASN A 714 -19.30 -11.11 -10.33
CA ASN A 714 -20.74 -11.35 -10.21
C ASN A 714 -21.47 -10.78 -11.44
N LEU A 715 -21.46 -11.55 -12.53
CA LEU A 715 -22.11 -11.18 -13.79
C LEU A 715 -22.82 -12.39 -14.41
N ALA A 716 -24.03 -12.18 -14.92
CA ALA A 716 -24.74 -13.17 -15.72
C ALA A 716 -24.51 -12.87 -17.21
N GLU A 717 -24.19 -13.88 -18.02
CA GLU A 717 -23.88 -13.73 -19.44
C GLU A 717 -24.97 -12.94 -20.21
N ASP A 718 -26.23 -13.29 -19.98
CA ASP A 718 -27.36 -12.63 -20.68
C ASP A 718 -27.50 -11.15 -20.30
N SER A 719 -27.13 -10.77 -19.08
CA SER A 719 -27.22 -9.38 -18.60
C SER A 719 -26.15 -8.47 -19.20
N VAL A 720 -24.99 -9.01 -19.56
CA VAL A 720 -23.85 -8.23 -20.10
C VAL A 720 -23.67 -8.36 -21.60
N LYS A 721 -24.41 -9.27 -22.24
CA LYS A 721 -24.26 -9.62 -23.63
C LYS A 721 -24.42 -8.44 -24.59
N ASN A 722 -25.46 -7.65 -24.40
CA ASN A 722 -25.74 -6.53 -25.29
C ASN A 722 -24.67 -5.44 -25.24
N GLU A 723 -24.20 -5.14 -24.06
CA GLU A 723 -23.13 -4.16 -23.82
C GLU A 723 -21.82 -4.64 -24.42
N ILE A 724 -21.44 -5.92 -24.20
CA ILE A 724 -20.23 -6.50 -24.77
C ILE A 724 -20.30 -6.49 -26.31
N LEU A 725 -21.45 -6.92 -26.90
CA LEU A 725 -21.61 -6.90 -28.35
C LEU A 725 -21.56 -5.49 -28.94
N SER A 726 -22.07 -4.49 -28.20
CA SER A 726 -22.02 -3.09 -28.64
C SER A 726 -20.60 -2.52 -28.53
N TYR A 727 -19.98 -2.57 -27.37
CA TYR A 727 -18.73 -1.83 -27.09
C TYR A 727 -17.47 -2.60 -27.48
N ILE A 728 -17.45 -3.92 -27.39
CA ILE A 728 -16.32 -4.75 -27.86
C ILE A 728 -16.56 -5.24 -29.27
N GLY A 729 -17.71 -5.86 -29.53
CA GLY A 729 -18.07 -6.37 -30.87
C GLY A 729 -18.25 -5.27 -31.91
N GLY A 730 -18.58 -4.04 -31.46
CA GLY A 730 -18.74 -2.86 -32.32
C GLY A 730 -17.41 -2.15 -32.70
N ILE A 731 -16.27 -2.54 -32.11
CA ILE A 731 -14.94 -2.04 -32.53
C ILE A 731 -14.65 -2.62 -33.93
N LYS A 732 -14.26 -1.76 -34.85
CA LYS A 732 -13.92 -2.20 -36.20
C LYS A 732 -12.61 -2.97 -36.21
N SER A 733 -12.63 -4.16 -36.87
CA SER A 733 -11.39 -4.91 -37.08
C SER A 733 -10.43 -4.11 -37.99
N SER A 734 -9.19 -4.05 -37.59
CA SER A 734 -8.13 -3.40 -38.37
C SER A 734 -7.66 -4.28 -39.53
N LYS A 735 -8.01 -5.57 -39.54
CA LYS A 735 -7.45 -6.61 -40.43
C LYS A 735 -5.92 -6.63 -40.37
N SER A 736 -5.37 -6.24 -39.20
CA SER A 736 -3.93 -6.17 -38.98
C SER A 736 -3.29 -7.55 -39.12
N LYS A 737 -2.26 -7.63 -39.92
CA LYS A 737 -1.32 -8.75 -39.95
C LYS A 737 -0.25 -8.61 -38.86
N GLN A 738 -0.57 -7.96 -37.74
CA GLN A 738 0.35 -7.78 -36.62
C GLN A 738 0.95 -9.13 -36.27
N ARG A 739 2.26 -9.18 -36.21
CA ARG A 739 3.01 -10.31 -35.70
C ARG A 739 2.83 -10.33 -34.18
N GLY A 740 2.95 -11.48 -33.55
CA GLY A 740 3.08 -11.59 -32.11
C GLY A 740 4.30 -10.80 -31.60
N TRP A 741 4.75 -11.08 -30.39
CA TRP A 741 5.98 -10.48 -29.87
C TRP A 741 7.19 -10.84 -30.76
N ILE A 742 8.21 -9.99 -30.73
CA ILE A 742 9.46 -10.16 -31.48
C ILE A 742 10.59 -10.38 -30.47
N ASP A 743 11.41 -11.42 -30.70
CA ASP A 743 12.61 -11.61 -29.89
C ASP A 743 13.62 -10.49 -30.22
N ARG A 744 13.93 -9.69 -29.19
CA ARG A 744 14.91 -8.60 -29.25
C ARG A 744 16.26 -9.00 -28.67
N GLY A 745 16.50 -10.31 -28.47
CA GLY A 745 17.76 -10.81 -27.94
C GLY A 745 18.00 -10.47 -26.47
N ILE A 746 16.93 -10.25 -25.69
CA ILE A 746 17.04 -10.05 -24.25
C ILE A 746 17.41 -11.37 -23.61
N LYS A 747 18.63 -11.45 -23.07
CA LYS A 747 19.19 -12.66 -22.49
C LYS A 747 19.79 -12.34 -21.13
N HIS A 748 19.76 -13.32 -20.24
CA HIS A 748 20.56 -13.29 -19.04
C HIS A 748 22.05 -13.43 -19.37
N PRO A 749 22.97 -12.90 -18.53
CA PRO A 749 24.39 -13.15 -18.71
C PRO A 749 24.70 -14.63 -18.57
N SER A 750 25.59 -15.15 -19.38
CA SER A 750 26.07 -16.53 -19.29
C SER A 750 27.37 -16.59 -18.49
N GLY A 751 27.58 -17.69 -17.76
CA GLY A 751 28.70 -17.88 -16.88
C GLY A 751 28.69 -16.97 -15.65
N PHE A 752 29.84 -16.85 -14.97
CA PHE A 752 30.00 -16.00 -13.79
C PHE A 752 30.26 -14.55 -14.19
N THR A 753 29.39 -13.66 -13.76
CA THR A 753 29.51 -12.20 -13.95
C THR A 753 29.57 -11.51 -12.60
N LYS A 754 30.59 -10.73 -12.31
CA LYS A 754 30.74 -9.94 -11.08
C LYS A 754 30.79 -8.46 -11.40
N CYS A 755 30.07 -7.67 -10.61
CA CYS A 755 30.12 -6.22 -10.60
C CYS A 755 30.26 -5.73 -9.17
N GLU A 756 31.29 -4.98 -8.87
CA GLU A 756 31.53 -4.38 -7.56
C GLU A 756 31.87 -2.90 -7.74
N PHE A 757 31.21 -2.05 -6.97
CA PHE A 757 31.44 -0.61 -7.01
C PHE A 757 31.15 0.03 -5.65
N SER A 758 31.60 1.26 -5.46
CA SER A 758 31.39 1.99 -4.21
C SER A 758 30.62 3.28 -4.45
N LYS A 759 29.86 3.67 -3.42
CA LYS A 759 29.08 4.91 -3.37
C LYS A 759 29.20 5.60 -2.02
N THR A 760 29.10 6.92 -2.02
CA THR A 760 28.97 7.68 -0.78
C THR A 760 27.57 7.48 -0.22
N LEU A 761 27.48 7.01 1.02
CA LEU A 761 26.23 6.74 1.73
C LEU A 761 26.28 7.47 3.07
N SER A 762 25.20 8.16 3.42
CA SER A 762 25.07 8.84 4.72
C SER A 762 25.04 7.85 5.89
N THR A 763 24.50 6.67 5.64
CA THR A 763 24.58 5.53 6.57
C THR A 763 25.39 4.44 5.88
N PRO A 764 26.62 4.13 6.32
CA PRO A 764 27.46 3.11 5.69
C PRO A 764 26.76 1.74 5.71
N LYS A 765 26.56 1.15 4.52
CA LYS A 765 26.06 -0.20 4.35
C LYS A 765 26.58 -0.81 3.04
N SER A 766 26.67 -2.13 3.00
CA SER A 766 26.85 -2.90 1.77
C SER A 766 25.54 -3.47 1.30
N ALA A 767 25.32 -3.54 -0.01
CA ALA A 767 24.15 -4.17 -0.63
C ALA A 767 24.63 -5.23 -1.62
N ASP A 768 24.22 -6.48 -1.39
CA ASP A 768 24.64 -7.65 -2.15
C ASP A 768 23.46 -8.23 -2.94
N TYR A 769 23.74 -8.69 -4.15
CA TYR A 769 22.76 -9.35 -5.02
C TYR A 769 23.40 -10.55 -5.72
N PHE A 770 22.74 -11.69 -5.62
CA PHE A 770 23.10 -12.93 -6.34
C PHE A 770 21.90 -13.35 -7.19
N SER A 771 22.14 -13.67 -8.44
CA SER A 771 21.10 -14.20 -9.34
C SER A 771 21.63 -15.43 -10.06
N TYR A 772 21.06 -16.58 -9.73
CA TYR A 772 21.32 -17.86 -10.40
C TYR A 772 20.27 -18.09 -11.46
N MET A 773 20.66 -18.47 -12.68
CA MET A 773 19.78 -18.55 -13.83
C MET A 773 20.02 -19.81 -14.64
N THR A 774 18.92 -20.41 -15.13
CA THR A 774 19.00 -21.62 -15.98
C THR A 774 17.83 -21.66 -16.96
N ASP A 775 18.01 -22.36 -18.07
CA ASP A 775 16.89 -22.77 -18.91
C ASP A 775 16.05 -23.81 -18.16
N MET A 776 14.76 -23.61 -18.11
CA MET A 776 13.85 -24.51 -17.40
C MET A 776 12.47 -24.45 -18.03
N GLU A 777 11.87 -25.64 -18.25
CA GLU A 777 10.51 -25.72 -18.78
C GLU A 777 9.51 -25.02 -17.86
N TYR A 778 8.66 -24.21 -18.46
CA TYR A 778 7.61 -23.51 -17.74
C TYR A 778 6.38 -24.40 -17.56
N ASN A 779 6.29 -25.06 -16.42
CA ASN A 779 5.17 -25.92 -16.03
C ASN A 779 4.88 -25.81 -14.53
N LEU A 780 3.72 -26.32 -14.10
CA LEU A 780 3.28 -26.22 -12.71
C LEU A 780 4.25 -26.90 -11.73
N LYS A 781 4.84 -28.06 -12.08
CA LYS A 781 5.77 -28.78 -11.22
C LYS A 781 6.99 -27.90 -10.91
N ASN A 782 7.65 -27.36 -11.93
CA ASN A 782 8.84 -26.55 -11.78
C ASN A 782 8.53 -25.24 -11.04
N LYS A 783 7.37 -24.61 -11.31
CA LYS A 783 6.89 -23.43 -10.59
C LYS A 783 6.75 -23.72 -9.08
N LEU A 784 6.18 -24.85 -8.70
CA LEU A 784 6.01 -25.24 -7.31
C LEU A 784 7.33 -25.64 -6.64
N GLN A 785 8.21 -26.34 -7.34
CA GLN A 785 9.55 -26.67 -6.82
C GLN A 785 10.35 -25.41 -6.49
N LEU A 786 10.33 -24.41 -7.37
CA LEU A 786 10.98 -23.11 -7.11
C LEU A 786 10.34 -22.35 -5.95
N ALA A 787 9.02 -22.43 -5.80
CA ALA A 787 8.32 -21.79 -4.68
C ALA A 787 8.67 -22.43 -3.33
N ILE A 788 8.78 -23.77 -3.29
CA ILE A 788 9.24 -24.50 -2.11
C ILE A 788 10.70 -24.16 -1.80
N LEU A 789 11.59 -24.20 -2.81
CA LEU A 789 13.01 -23.87 -2.66
C LEU A 789 13.20 -22.45 -2.11
N ARG A 790 12.47 -21.49 -2.65
CA ARG A 790 12.48 -20.11 -2.13
C ARG A 790 12.14 -20.07 -0.64
N SER A 791 11.06 -20.74 -0.23
CA SER A 791 10.63 -20.73 1.18
C SER A 791 11.68 -21.40 2.10
N ILE A 792 12.30 -22.49 1.66
CA ILE A 792 13.36 -23.15 2.40
C ILE A 792 14.56 -22.22 2.60
N LEU A 793 14.98 -21.53 1.55
CA LEU A 793 16.09 -20.59 1.64
C LEU A 793 15.73 -19.38 2.52
N ASP A 794 14.48 -18.89 2.49
CA ASP A 794 14.02 -17.85 3.40
C ASP A 794 14.20 -18.27 4.87
N TYR A 795 13.79 -19.52 5.24
CA TYR A 795 13.95 -20.04 6.60
C TYR A 795 15.43 -20.18 7.00
N ARG A 796 16.24 -20.73 6.11
CA ARG A 796 17.66 -20.95 6.38
C ARG A 796 18.44 -19.64 6.56
N TYR A 797 18.17 -18.63 5.73
CA TYR A 797 18.84 -17.33 5.85
C TYR A 797 18.33 -16.52 7.05
N LEU A 798 17.08 -16.68 7.43
CA LEU A 798 16.57 -16.12 8.68
C LEU A 798 17.38 -16.68 9.87
N GLU A 799 17.55 -18.00 9.94
CA GLU A 799 18.32 -18.67 10.99
C GLU A 799 19.80 -18.31 10.96
N SER A 800 20.47 -18.39 9.78
CA SER A 800 21.91 -18.24 9.69
C SER A 800 22.42 -16.82 9.63
N CYS A 801 21.78 -15.92 8.86
CA CYS A 801 22.27 -14.56 8.66
C CYS A 801 21.72 -13.57 9.68
N ARG A 802 20.45 -13.71 10.05
CA ARG A 802 19.80 -12.78 10.99
C ARG A 802 19.94 -13.24 12.44
N GLU A 803 19.49 -14.47 12.77
CA GLU A 803 19.41 -14.89 14.18
C GLU A 803 20.79 -15.28 14.75
N ARG A 804 21.60 -16.03 14.00
CA ARG A 804 22.91 -16.49 14.47
C ARG A 804 23.97 -15.39 14.41
N GLU A 805 24.07 -14.68 13.29
CA GLU A 805 25.13 -13.68 13.07
C GLU A 805 24.67 -12.26 13.43
N GLY A 806 23.38 -11.97 13.57
CA GLY A 806 22.88 -10.61 13.74
C GLY A 806 23.43 -9.66 12.68
N GLY A 807 23.63 -10.17 11.46
CA GLY A 807 24.39 -9.49 10.41
C GLY A 807 23.55 -8.73 9.42
N THR A 808 22.25 -9.00 9.40
CA THR A 808 21.31 -8.31 8.52
C THR A 808 19.92 -8.32 9.16
N TYR A 809 19.10 -7.34 8.79
CA TYR A 809 17.67 -7.37 9.13
C TYR A 809 16.93 -8.52 8.41
N GLY A 810 17.36 -8.87 7.19
CA GLY A 810 16.83 -9.98 6.45
C GLY A 810 17.48 -10.21 5.09
N VAL A 811 17.38 -11.43 4.60
CA VAL A 811 17.82 -11.83 3.25
C VAL A 811 16.58 -12.08 2.40
N ALA A 812 16.40 -11.33 1.34
CA ALA A 812 15.28 -11.47 0.43
C ALA A 812 15.57 -12.54 -0.63
N VAL A 813 14.81 -13.62 -0.63
CA VAL A 813 14.85 -14.65 -1.67
C VAL A 813 13.66 -14.48 -2.61
N ARG A 814 13.92 -14.38 -3.90
CA ARG A 814 12.88 -14.30 -4.94
C ARG A 814 13.15 -15.32 -6.04
N GLN A 815 12.09 -15.88 -6.60
CA GLN A 815 12.16 -16.73 -7.78
C GLN A 815 11.31 -16.15 -8.90
N SER A 816 11.67 -16.41 -10.12
CA SER A 816 10.86 -16.11 -11.30
C SER A 816 11.06 -17.17 -12.37
N MET A 817 10.02 -17.40 -13.15
CA MET A 817 10.08 -18.15 -14.40
C MET A 817 9.56 -17.29 -15.52
N SER A 818 10.12 -17.44 -16.71
CA SER A 818 9.62 -16.80 -17.93
C SER A 818 9.37 -17.85 -19.01
N VAL A 819 8.53 -17.50 -19.98
CA VAL A 819 8.27 -18.29 -21.18
C VAL A 819 8.83 -17.54 -22.38
N VAL A 820 8.77 -16.22 -22.36
CA VAL A 820 9.11 -15.33 -23.46
C VAL A 820 10.30 -14.45 -23.06
N PRO A 821 11.33 -14.32 -23.93
CA PRO A 821 11.52 -14.97 -25.22
C PRO A 821 11.96 -16.44 -25.13
N THR A 822 12.44 -16.89 -23.97
CA THR A 822 12.89 -18.27 -23.71
C THR A 822 12.39 -18.76 -22.37
N SER A 823 12.09 -20.05 -22.28
CA SER A 823 11.73 -20.67 -21.02
C SER A 823 12.91 -20.72 -20.07
N SER A 824 12.86 -20.00 -18.98
CA SER A 824 13.96 -19.90 -18.02
C SER A 824 13.46 -19.77 -16.58
N ALA A 825 14.32 -20.11 -15.64
CA ALA A 825 14.13 -19.89 -14.21
C ALA A 825 15.26 -19.06 -13.61
N CYS A 826 14.91 -18.25 -12.61
CA CYS A 826 15.85 -17.39 -11.92
C CYS A 826 15.59 -17.44 -10.41
N LEU A 827 16.67 -17.68 -9.63
CA LEU A 827 16.68 -17.57 -8.18
C LEU A 827 17.53 -16.36 -7.79
N LYS A 828 16.94 -15.41 -7.10
CA LYS A 828 17.54 -14.13 -6.70
C LYS A 828 17.64 -14.05 -5.19
N ILE A 829 18.79 -13.63 -4.69
CA ILE A 829 19.08 -13.47 -3.27
C ILE A 829 19.68 -12.08 -3.08
N ALA A 830 19.15 -11.29 -2.17
CA ALA A 830 19.62 -9.92 -1.92
C ALA A 830 19.53 -9.58 -0.43
N PHE A 831 20.53 -8.84 0.08
CA PHE A 831 20.53 -8.33 1.45
C PHE A 831 21.38 -7.06 1.56
N ASP A 832 21.03 -6.26 2.56
CA ASP A 832 21.84 -5.15 3.06
C ASP A 832 22.49 -5.57 4.39
N THR A 833 23.74 -5.06 4.66
CA THR A 833 24.47 -5.43 5.88
C THR A 833 25.49 -4.36 6.25
N ASP A 834 26.02 -4.45 7.46
CA ASP A 834 27.24 -3.75 7.86
C ASP A 834 28.40 -4.11 6.91
N PRO A 835 29.15 -3.11 6.40
CA PRO A 835 30.30 -3.37 5.52
C PRO A 835 31.32 -4.36 6.06
N GLU A 836 31.49 -4.42 7.39
CA GLU A 836 32.43 -5.35 8.05
C GLU A 836 31.93 -6.80 8.02
N LYS A 837 30.61 -7.01 7.96
CA LYS A 837 29.98 -8.34 7.91
C LYS A 837 29.67 -8.84 6.50
N GLU A 838 29.80 -8.00 5.47
CA GLU A 838 29.47 -8.32 4.08
C GLU A 838 30.12 -9.62 3.58
N ALA A 839 31.43 -9.77 3.79
CA ALA A 839 32.15 -10.95 3.31
C ALA A 839 31.68 -12.24 4.02
N LEU A 840 31.39 -12.16 5.32
CA LEU A 840 30.86 -13.28 6.10
C LEU A 840 29.48 -13.70 5.60
N LEU A 841 28.55 -12.74 5.44
CA LEU A 841 27.18 -13.06 5.00
C LEU A 841 27.13 -13.55 3.56
N SER A 842 27.92 -12.96 2.65
CA SER A 842 28.08 -13.45 1.28
C SER A 842 28.56 -14.91 1.23
N LYS A 843 29.45 -15.29 2.16
CA LYS A 843 29.92 -16.67 2.30
C LYS A 843 28.81 -17.59 2.81
N ILE A 844 28.12 -17.20 3.87
CA ILE A 844 27.01 -17.98 4.45
C ILE A 844 25.90 -18.22 3.43
N VAL A 845 25.54 -17.20 2.65
CA VAL A 845 24.52 -17.32 1.59
C VAL A 845 24.87 -18.42 0.58
N LYS A 846 26.14 -18.52 0.20
CA LYS A 846 26.60 -19.58 -0.71
C LYS A 846 26.71 -20.94 -0.02
N GLU A 847 27.20 -20.98 1.22
CA GLU A 847 27.33 -22.22 2.01
C GLU A 847 25.97 -22.89 2.26
N GLU A 848 24.90 -22.13 2.52
CA GLU A 848 23.55 -22.70 2.69
C GLU A 848 23.04 -23.37 1.40
N ILE A 849 23.35 -22.82 0.24
CA ILE A 849 23.08 -23.45 -1.06
C ILE A 849 23.85 -24.77 -1.20
N ASP A 850 25.15 -24.74 -0.90
CA ASP A 850 26.01 -25.94 -0.97
C ASP A 850 25.55 -27.03 0.01
N ILE A 851 25.15 -26.66 1.22
CA ILE A 851 24.59 -27.59 2.22
C ILE A 851 23.33 -28.29 1.68
N ILE A 852 22.40 -27.55 1.09
CA ILE A 852 21.18 -28.16 0.52
C ILE A 852 21.53 -29.11 -0.62
N ILE A 853 22.47 -28.76 -1.48
CA ILE A 853 22.91 -29.62 -2.60
C ILE A 853 23.60 -30.90 -2.07
N LYS A 854 24.44 -30.79 -1.06
CA LYS A 854 25.23 -31.90 -0.51
C LYS A 854 24.41 -32.78 0.42
N ASP A 855 23.80 -32.21 1.41
CA ASP A 855 23.18 -32.89 2.54
C ASP A 855 21.67 -33.06 2.39
N GLY A 856 21.05 -32.36 1.40
CA GLY A 856 19.62 -32.41 1.16
C GLY A 856 18.84 -31.37 1.95
N VAL A 857 17.51 -31.40 1.81
CA VAL A 857 16.56 -30.50 2.45
C VAL A 857 16.12 -31.06 3.81
N ARG A 858 16.09 -30.24 4.86
CA ARG A 858 15.55 -30.60 6.18
C ARG A 858 14.04 -30.93 6.08
N ASP A 859 13.58 -31.93 6.81
CA ASP A 859 12.17 -32.34 6.80
C ASP A 859 11.26 -31.22 7.26
N ASP A 860 11.60 -30.53 8.33
CA ASP A 860 10.82 -29.45 8.91
C ASP A 860 10.63 -28.29 7.91
N ASP A 861 11.72 -27.80 7.32
CA ASP A 861 11.68 -26.73 6.32
C ASP A 861 10.79 -27.11 5.12
N PHE A 862 10.90 -28.35 4.67
CA PHE A 862 10.11 -28.84 3.53
C PHE A 862 8.61 -28.91 3.85
N GLN A 863 8.24 -29.44 5.03
CA GLN A 863 6.84 -29.53 5.43
C GLN A 863 6.22 -28.14 5.65
N LYS A 864 6.91 -27.25 6.35
CA LYS A 864 6.49 -25.85 6.53
C LYS A 864 6.25 -25.14 5.19
N ALA A 865 7.15 -25.31 4.22
CA ALA A 865 7.02 -24.72 2.89
C ALA A 865 5.80 -25.27 2.13
N LYS A 866 5.55 -26.57 2.18
CA LYS A 866 4.38 -27.19 1.53
C LYS A 866 3.06 -26.74 2.17
N GLU A 867 2.98 -26.71 3.50
CA GLU A 867 1.79 -26.25 4.23
C GLU A 867 1.47 -24.78 3.91
N ALA A 868 2.49 -23.92 3.88
CA ALA A 868 2.32 -22.52 3.51
C ALA A 868 1.79 -22.34 2.07
N LEU A 869 2.28 -23.14 1.12
CA LEU A 869 1.80 -23.10 -0.27
C LEU A 869 0.37 -23.64 -0.41
N GLN A 870 0.02 -24.72 0.29
CA GLN A 870 -1.33 -25.25 0.31
C GLN A 870 -2.33 -24.24 0.87
N LYS A 871 -1.97 -23.58 1.98
CA LYS A 871 -2.75 -22.51 2.59
C LYS A 871 -2.95 -21.34 1.63
N SER A 872 -1.87 -20.82 1.04
CA SER A 872 -1.94 -19.71 0.09
C SER A 872 -2.77 -20.04 -1.15
N PHE A 873 -2.71 -21.27 -1.63
CA PHE A 873 -3.54 -21.71 -2.74
C PHE A 873 -5.03 -21.70 -2.37
N ALA A 874 -5.40 -22.22 -1.21
CA ALA A 874 -6.77 -22.21 -0.74
C ALA A 874 -7.31 -20.76 -0.57
N GLU A 875 -6.49 -19.82 -0.11
CA GLU A 875 -6.84 -18.41 -0.03
C GLU A 875 -7.07 -17.79 -1.41
N SER A 876 -6.21 -18.12 -2.39
CA SER A 876 -6.32 -17.57 -3.75
C SER A 876 -7.63 -17.95 -4.44
N LEU A 877 -8.17 -19.14 -4.17
CA LEU A 877 -9.44 -19.59 -4.76
C LEU A 877 -10.64 -18.71 -4.40
N LEU A 878 -10.54 -17.92 -3.33
CA LEU A 878 -11.55 -16.99 -2.85
C LEU A 878 -11.49 -15.61 -3.50
N GLU A 879 -10.59 -15.40 -4.48
CA GLU A 879 -10.33 -14.09 -5.09
C GLU A 879 -10.65 -14.09 -6.59
N ASN A 880 -11.49 -13.14 -7.04
CA ASN A 880 -11.75 -12.92 -8.46
C ASN A 880 -10.46 -12.63 -9.26
N GLY A 881 -9.50 -11.95 -8.62
CA GLY A 881 -8.19 -11.66 -9.20
C GLY A 881 -7.39 -12.92 -9.57
N TYR A 882 -7.45 -13.94 -8.72
CA TYR A 882 -6.83 -15.24 -8.99
C TYR A 882 -7.43 -15.89 -10.25
N TRP A 883 -8.75 -16.01 -10.32
CA TRP A 883 -9.44 -16.62 -11.45
C TRP A 883 -9.19 -15.87 -12.77
N LYS A 884 -9.18 -14.53 -12.70
CA LYS A 884 -8.83 -13.71 -13.86
C LYS A 884 -7.41 -14.01 -14.35
N GLY A 885 -6.44 -14.10 -13.43
CA GLY A 885 -5.04 -14.45 -13.74
C GLY A 885 -4.91 -15.87 -14.29
N GLN A 886 -5.63 -16.85 -13.75
CA GLN A 886 -5.61 -18.24 -14.21
C GLN A 886 -6.16 -18.39 -15.63
N LEU A 887 -7.24 -17.66 -15.97
CA LEU A 887 -7.80 -17.65 -17.32
C LEU A 887 -6.86 -16.96 -18.32
N GLU A 888 -6.25 -15.85 -17.92
CA GLU A 888 -5.21 -15.18 -18.72
C GLU A 888 -4.02 -16.11 -18.98
N HIS A 889 -3.56 -16.82 -17.95
CA HIS A 889 -2.46 -17.77 -18.04
C HIS A 889 -2.83 -18.98 -18.95
N LEU A 890 -4.04 -19.50 -18.83
CA LEU A 890 -4.55 -20.57 -19.67
C LEU A 890 -4.54 -20.19 -21.16
N GLU A 891 -5.05 -18.99 -21.48
CA GLU A 891 -5.13 -18.52 -22.87
C GLU A 891 -3.71 -18.27 -23.46
N LYS A 892 -2.76 -17.83 -22.64
CA LYS A 892 -1.38 -17.57 -23.09
C LYS A 892 -0.53 -18.83 -23.23
N TYR A 893 -0.68 -19.80 -22.32
CA TYR A 893 0.27 -20.89 -22.18
C TYR A 893 -0.37 -22.30 -22.28
N GLY A 894 -1.69 -22.38 -22.41
CA GLY A 894 -2.42 -23.64 -22.60
C GLY A 894 -2.63 -24.45 -21.31
N TRP A 895 -2.26 -23.94 -20.14
CA TRP A 895 -2.46 -24.57 -18.84
C TRP A 895 -2.70 -23.53 -17.73
N CYS A 896 -3.23 -23.97 -16.59
CA CYS A 896 -3.39 -23.17 -15.39
C CYS A 896 -3.19 -24.03 -14.14
N ASP A 897 -3.07 -23.41 -12.99
CA ASP A 897 -2.80 -24.10 -11.71
C ASP A 897 -3.93 -25.10 -11.36
N ASN A 898 -5.17 -24.71 -11.61
CA ASN A 898 -6.34 -25.53 -11.35
C ASN A 898 -6.67 -26.48 -12.54
N PRO A 899 -7.08 -27.73 -12.30
CA PRO A 899 -7.41 -28.36 -11.02
C PRO A 899 -6.24 -29.13 -10.38
N THR A 900 -5.04 -29.14 -10.94
CA THR A 900 -3.97 -30.09 -10.60
C THR A 900 -2.99 -29.60 -9.53
N TYR A 901 -3.16 -28.40 -9.00
CA TYR A 901 -2.22 -27.77 -8.04
C TYR A 901 -1.95 -28.64 -6.82
N THR A 902 -3.00 -29.02 -6.08
CA THR A 902 -2.86 -29.81 -4.83
C THR A 902 -2.23 -31.17 -5.08
N GLU A 903 -2.64 -31.83 -6.17
CA GLU A 903 -2.08 -33.13 -6.55
C GLU A 903 -0.59 -33.02 -6.92
N THR A 904 -0.24 -31.99 -7.69
CA THR A 904 1.15 -31.74 -8.10
C THR A 904 2.01 -31.40 -6.89
N LEU A 905 1.53 -30.53 -6.00
CA LEU A 905 2.22 -30.16 -4.78
C LEU A 905 2.46 -31.39 -3.87
N ALA A 906 1.46 -32.26 -3.74
CA ALA A 906 1.58 -33.49 -2.92
C ALA A 906 2.70 -34.41 -3.41
N LYS A 907 2.89 -34.53 -4.73
CA LYS A 907 3.88 -35.42 -5.36
C LYS A 907 5.34 -34.91 -5.29
N ILE A 908 5.55 -33.64 -5.02
CA ILE A 908 6.90 -33.06 -4.92
C ILE A 908 7.62 -33.63 -3.70
N THR A 909 8.86 -34.06 -3.89
CA THR A 909 9.74 -34.66 -2.86
C THR A 909 10.89 -33.72 -2.51
N LYS A 910 11.58 -33.97 -1.39
CA LYS A 910 12.81 -33.27 -1.00
C LYS A 910 13.91 -33.39 -2.04
N GLU A 911 14.01 -34.59 -2.65
CA GLU A 911 15.00 -34.83 -3.70
C GLU A 911 14.69 -33.99 -4.96
N ASP A 912 13.42 -33.80 -5.33
CA ASP A 912 13.06 -32.89 -6.42
C ASP A 912 13.57 -31.47 -6.15
N ILE A 913 13.49 -30.99 -4.90
CA ILE A 913 13.95 -29.62 -4.54
C ILE A 913 15.47 -29.55 -4.60
N ARG A 914 16.18 -30.54 -4.05
CA ARG A 914 17.64 -30.65 -4.11
C ARG A 914 18.12 -30.63 -5.56
N GLN A 915 17.46 -31.42 -6.41
CA GLN A 915 17.83 -31.55 -7.83
C GLN A 915 17.52 -30.24 -8.60
N THR A 916 16.42 -29.55 -8.29
CA THR A 916 16.08 -28.24 -8.86
C THR A 916 17.17 -27.22 -8.53
N LEU A 917 17.58 -27.12 -7.26
CA LEU A 917 18.66 -26.23 -6.86
C LEU A 917 19.99 -26.59 -7.54
N LYS A 918 20.33 -27.88 -7.58
CA LYS A 918 21.53 -28.38 -8.25
C LYS A 918 21.53 -28.01 -9.74
N THR A 919 20.41 -28.18 -10.43
CA THR A 919 20.28 -27.82 -11.85
C THR A 919 20.49 -26.32 -12.08
N ILE A 920 19.97 -25.46 -11.18
CA ILE A 920 20.14 -24.01 -11.27
C ILE A 920 21.60 -23.59 -11.07
N VAL A 921 22.28 -24.21 -10.10
CA VAL A 921 23.69 -23.89 -9.78
C VAL A 921 24.65 -24.46 -10.82
N ASP A 922 24.44 -25.71 -11.24
CA ASP A 922 25.28 -26.40 -12.25
C ASP A 922 25.23 -25.74 -13.65
N ALA A 923 24.18 -24.94 -13.94
CA ALA A 923 24.11 -24.12 -15.14
C ALA A 923 25.26 -23.09 -15.22
N GLY A 924 25.90 -22.79 -14.08
CA GLY A 924 27.06 -21.90 -14.00
C GLY A 924 26.77 -20.43 -14.29
N ASN A 925 25.51 -20.03 -14.48
CA ASN A 925 25.11 -18.64 -14.75
C ASN A 925 24.82 -17.93 -13.44
N LEU A 926 25.81 -17.22 -12.92
CA LEU A 926 25.74 -16.44 -11.68
C LEU A 926 26.07 -14.98 -11.96
N LEU A 927 25.14 -14.08 -11.64
CA LEU A 927 25.36 -12.65 -11.56
C LEU A 927 25.52 -12.24 -10.09
N GLU A 928 26.68 -11.69 -9.74
CA GLU A 928 26.97 -11.14 -8.41
C GLU A 928 27.19 -9.64 -8.53
N ILE A 929 26.39 -8.85 -7.79
CA ILE A 929 26.52 -7.39 -7.75
C ILE A 929 26.69 -6.98 -6.30
N LYS A 930 27.69 -6.14 -6.04
CA LYS A 930 28.00 -5.61 -4.72
C LYS A 930 28.17 -4.09 -4.79
N MET A 931 27.41 -3.39 -3.98
CA MET A 931 27.63 -1.97 -3.73
C MET A 931 28.15 -1.79 -2.31
N LYS A 932 29.28 -1.09 -2.18
CA LYS A 932 29.94 -0.81 -0.89
C LYS A 932 29.95 0.69 -0.61
N PRO A 933 30.04 1.13 0.65
CA PRO A 933 30.27 2.53 0.93
C PRO A 933 31.70 2.91 0.47
N ASN A 934 31.88 4.16 0.05
CA ASN A 934 33.22 4.72 -0.11
C ASN A 934 33.97 4.67 1.25
N LYS A 935 35.29 4.40 1.19
CA LYS A 935 36.15 4.41 2.38
C LYS A 935 36.27 5.82 2.98
#